data_e2f6a77dca4fc8ac529d2123ce6d53e3
#
_entry.id   e2f6a77dca4fc8ac529d2123ce6d53e3
#
_cell.length_a   1.000
_cell.length_b   1.000
_cell.length_c   1.000
_cell.angle_alpha   90.00
_cell.angle_beta   90.00
_cell.angle_gamma   90.00
#
_symmetry.space_group_name_H-M   'P 1'
#
loop_
_entity.id
_entity.type
_entity.pdbx_description
1 polymer ?
#
loop_
_entity_poly.entity_id
_entity_poly.type
_entity_poly.pdbx_seq_one_letter_code
_entity_poly.pdbx_strand_id
1 'polypeptide(L)'
;MAMNSGSPTHAVSRAGTHVRYGLCLLLLLACANAFAAAASTWTADNGNGTFTNPILYDEFSDPDIIRVGDWFYMTGTTMHAVPGLPVLRSRDLVNWEFLAYAMPGFPAGPEYRLENGQDMYGQGIWAPSLRHHDGVFYIFANINQRGLQVFRATDPAGPWTHTAMDRNLHDLSVLFDDDGRVWAVFDYNEVRLVELKPDLSGVVEGSERVIIPAGQGMGEGHHFYKVDGRYYIISANYAPVGRMQAARATRLDGPWETVAISASETLGTQRGWWEDAVGQRTPVPTGATRFSMHKPGAAEMGAAPLHQGGIVQLPDGDWWGFSMLDFKSVGRTTTLSPVTWHDGWPYFGLPGNLGRTPRTWFKPDVGVATAPHAPYARSDDFSGTAPKPVWQWNHEPVAGQWSLAEKPGALRLHALPADGFLWARDTLTQRVVGPVSSATVRLDTSGLQAGDTAGLGLLNMPAAWLGVVRDGGRAVLRWYGQSGDRHADVPLRKPVVQLRVSGDYDEDLARFSFSFDGEHFEDIGEPVRLPYQLKTFQGPRYALFAYNSAGARGGYADFDDFRVHEPLADRSRNIPYGKVVTLANLGDGTIARVHPLGVLQPVAPASKEADGIAARFRVHDRGQGRVALEAMDGSGFLTVVGIGLSADVRLLPESPDSLFMWQDLLRDRQFMLLSLRTNRYVGLLPDSGEPYGADRPGTRPDRRDGTVLVWSPVD
;
A
#
# COMPACT_ATOMS: atom_id res chain seq x y z
N MET A 1 -26.08 -12.93 -85.97
CA MET A 1 -25.50 -11.91 -86.82
C MET A 1 -24.67 -11.03 -85.92
N ALA A 2 -23.35 -11.24 -85.83
CA ALA A 2 -22.28 -10.62 -86.59
C ALA A 2 -22.30 -9.10 -86.36
N MET A 3 -21.29 -8.39 -85.95
CA MET A 3 -19.82 -8.40 -86.04
C MET A 3 -19.34 -7.26 -85.10
N ASN A 4 -18.31 -7.42 -84.31
CA ASN A 4 -16.90 -7.13 -84.59
C ASN A 4 -16.44 -5.65 -84.50
N SER A 5 -15.47 -5.46 -83.67
CA SER A 5 -14.17 -4.72 -83.74
C SER A 5 -14.12 -3.52 -82.80
N GLY A 6 -13.13 -3.25 -82.09
CA GLY A 6 -11.71 -3.40 -82.07
C GLY A 6 -11.09 -2.58 -80.92
N SER A 7 -10.03 -3.06 -80.34
CA SER A 7 -9.17 -2.37 -79.36
C SER A 7 -8.47 -1.13 -80.01
N PRO A 8 -8.02 -0.19 -79.17
CA PRO A 8 -6.58 -0.18 -78.92
C PRO A 8 -6.15 0.04 -77.46
N THR A 9 -5.08 -0.60 -77.19
CA THR A 9 -4.19 -0.52 -76.04
C THR A 9 -3.70 0.90 -75.76
N HIS A 10 -3.82 1.32 -74.49
CA HIS A 10 -2.94 2.35 -73.96
C HIS A 10 -2.30 1.86 -72.67
N ALA A 11 -0.99 1.65 -72.71
CA ALA A 11 -0.13 1.42 -71.62
C ALA A 11 -0.06 2.69 -70.72
N VAL A 12 -0.46 2.61 -69.49
CA VAL A 12 -0.19 3.63 -68.45
C VAL A 12 0.68 3.02 -67.38
N SER A 13 1.79 3.70 -67.18
CA SER A 13 2.93 3.33 -66.33
C SER A 13 2.53 3.07 -64.87
N ARG A 14 2.94 1.91 -64.37
CA ARG A 14 2.90 1.51 -62.95
C ARG A 14 4.07 2.13 -62.14
N ALA A 15 4.16 3.43 -61.99
CA ALA A 15 5.22 4.06 -61.21
C ALA A 15 4.75 4.95 -60.05
N GLY A 16 3.44 5.13 -59.86
CA GLY A 16 2.90 6.09 -58.87
C GLY A 16 2.34 5.51 -57.57
N THR A 17 2.15 4.17 -57.47
CA THR A 17 1.38 3.56 -56.36
C THR A 17 2.27 3.07 -55.20
N HIS A 18 3.52 2.78 -55.43
CA HIS A 18 4.40 2.27 -54.35
C HIS A 18 4.94 3.36 -53.41
N VAL A 19 5.02 4.61 -53.83
CA VAL A 19 5.48 5.73 -52.99
C VAL A 19 4.41 6.18 -52.00
N ARG A 20 3.13 6.06 -52.32
CA ARG A 20 2.04 6.45 -51.43
C ARG A 20 1.80 5.43 -50.30
N TYR A 21 2.01 4.15 -50.54
CA TYR A 21 1.90 3.11 -49.49
C TYR A 21 3.09 3.12 -48.53
N GLY A 22 4.30 3.45 -49.01
CA GLY A 22 5.47 3.58 -48.16
C GLY A 22 5.38 4.78 -47.20
N LEU A 23 4.78 5.90 -47.62
CA LEU A 23 4.61 7.09 -46.79
C LEU A 23 3.51 6.92 -45.74
N CYS A 24 2.42 6.21 -46.09
CA CYS A 24 1.37 5.87 -45.13
C CYS A 24 1.84 4.83 -44.08
N LEU A 25 2.70 3.88 -44.46
CA LEU A 25 3.25 2.88 -43.53
C LEU A 25 4.30 3.51 -42.61
N LEU A 26 5.10 4.45 -43.09
CA LEU A 26 6.05 5.22 -42.27
C LEU A 26 5.35 6.21 -41.33
N LEU A 27 4.22 6.80 -41.73
CA LEU A 27 3.40 7.64 -40.84
C LEU A 27 2.64 6.81 -39.81
N LEU A 28 2.19 5.61 -40.14
CA LEU A 28 1.58 4.67 -39.15
C LEU A 28 2.61 4.11 -38.19
N LEU A 29 3.87 3.84 -38.62
CA LEU A 29 4.97 3.44 -37.74
C LEU A 29 5.49 4.60 -36.91
N ALA A 30 5.45 5.86 -37.40
CA ALA A 30 5.80 7.03 -36.61
C ALA A 30 4.70 7.39 -35.57
N CYS A 31 3.43 7.14 -35.86
CA CYS A 31 2.34 7.29 -34.90
C CYS A 31 2.31 6.16 -33.83
N ALA A 32 2.81 4.96 -34.17
CA ALA A 32 2.91 3.86 -33.20
C ALA A 32 4.02 4.06 -32.14
N ASN A 33 5.02 4.92 -32.41
CA ASN A 33 6.08 5.24 -31.45
C ASN A 33 5.79 6.49 -30.61
N ALA A 34 4.63 7.13 -30.77
CA ALA A 34 4.24 8.32 -29.99
C ALA A 34 3.20 8.02 -28.91
N PHE A 35 2.81 6.76 -28.69
CA PHE A 35 2.23 6.37 -27.43
C PHE A 35 3.38 6.25 -26.45
N ALA A 36 3.71 7.36 -25.77
CA ALA A 36 4.41 7.25 -24.49
C ALA A 36 3.60 6.21 -23.68
N ALA A 37 4.23 5.09 -23.35
CA ALA A 37 3.61 4.11 -22.46
C ALA A 37 3.07 4.91 -21.28
N ALA A 38 1.76 4.83 -21.05
CA ALA A 38 1.16 5.47 -19.89
C ALA A 38 2.00 5.04 -18.69
N ALA A 39 2.50 6.01 -17.92
CA ALA A 39 3.36 5.72 -16.77
C ALA A 39 2.62 4.69 -15.92
N SER A 40 3.23 3.52 -15.71
CA SER A 40 2.63 2.46 -14.90
C SER A 40 2.48 2.98 -13.48
N THR A 41 1.33 2.74 -12.87
CA THR A 41 1.12 2.97 -11.43
C THR A 41 1.09 1.64 -10.71
N TRP A 42 1.34 1.65 -9.40
CA TRP A 42 1.32 0.45 -8.57
C TRP A 42 0.02 -0.32 -8.72
N THR A 43 0.14 -1.60 -9.01
CA THR A 43 -0.90 -2.62 -8.87
C THR A 43 -0.35 -3.77 -8.07
N ALA A 44 -1.11 -4.32 -7.14
CA ALA A 44 -0.66 -5.50 -6.40
C ALA A 44 -0.58 -6.75 -7.29
N ASP A 45 -1.41 -6.83 -8.31
CA ASP A 45 -1.45 -7.94 -9.27
C ASP A 45 -0.17 -7.97 -10.13
N ASN A 46 0.56 -9.07 -10.08
CA ASN A 46 1.78 -9.27 -10.84
C ASN A 46 1.53 -9.70 -12.31
N GLY A 47 0.26 -9.85 -12.73
CA GLY A 47 -0.12 -10.29 -14.08
C GLY A 47 0.17 -11.77 -14.40
N ASN A 48 0.62 -12.55 -13.44
CA ASN A 48 1.02 -13.96 -13.60
C ASN A 48 0.25 -14.91 -12.68
N GLY A 49 -0.86 -14.47 -12.09
CA GLY A 49 -1.66 -15.24 -11.14
C GLY A 49 -1.22 -15.08 -9.68
N THR A 50 -0.27 -14.19 -9.42
CA THR A 50 0.16 -13.83 -8.07
C THR A 50 -0.08 -12.36 -7.78
N PHE A 51 -0.04 -12.00 -6.50
CA PHE A 51 -0.04 -10.61 -6.05
C PHE A 51 1.11 -10.36 -5.07
N THR A 52 1.47 -9.09 -4.89
CA THR A 52 2.49 -8.65 -3.95
C THR A 52 1.90 -7.60 -3.01
N ASN A 53 2.03 -7.81 -1.70
CA ASN A 53 1.63 -6.87 -0.66
C ASN A 53 2.57 -5.65 -0.60
N PRO A 54 2.05 -4.46 -0.19
CA PRO A 54 0.66 -4.19 0.16
C PRO A 54 -0.25 -4.12 -1.08
N ILE A 55 -1.54 -4.41 -0.92
CA ILE A 55 -2.48 -4.37 -2.06
C ILE A 55 -2.76 -2.96 -2.55
N LEU A 56 -2.65 -1.97 -1.66
CA LEU A 56 -2.59 -0.54 -1.98
C LEU A 56 -1.29 -0.01 -1.37
N TYR A 57 -0.38 0.50 -2.20
CA TYR A 57 0.93 1.00 -1.74
C TYR A 57 0.92 2.51 -1.48
N ASP A 58 -0.23 3.06 -1.23
CA ASP A 58 -0.46 4.37 -0.64
C ASP A 58 -1.18 4.19 0.69
N GLU A 59 -1.29 5.25 1.45
CA GLU A 59 -2.00 5.18 2.72
C GLU A 59 -3.47 4.84 2.51
N PHE A 60 -3.93 3.74 3.09
CA PHE A 60 -5.33 3.35 3.16
C PHE A 60 -5.58 2.68 4.52
N SER A 61 -5.93 3.50 5.49
CA SER A 61 -6.01 3.12 6.91
C SER A 61 -7.33 2.49 7.27
N ASP A 62 -7.29 1.67 8.32
CA ASP A 62 -8.44 1.08 8.98
C ASP A 62 -9.43 0.44 7.98
N PRO A 63 -8.95 -0.47 7.11
CA PRO A 63 -9.82 -1.06 6.10
C PRO A 63 -10.89 -1.93 6.74
N ASP A 64 -12.12 -1.85 6.22
CA ASP A 64 -13.14 -2.88 6.42
C ASP A 64 -13.58 -3.41 5.06
N ILE A 65 -13.62 -4.74 4.92
CA ILE A 65 -13.94 -5.44 3.68
C ILE A 65 -15.10 -6.40 3.92
N ILE A 66 -16.11 -6.30 3.04
CA ILE A 66 -17.23 -7.23 3.01
C ILE A 66 -17.39 -7.85 1.62
N ARG A 67 -18.04 -9.01 1.54
CA ARG A 67 -18.49 -9.61 0.29
C ARG A 67 -20.02 -9.51 0.14
N VAL A 68 -20.46 -9.05 -1.04
CA VAL A 68 -21.88 -9.04 -1.41
C VAL A 68 -22.02 -9.67 -2.80
N GLY A 69 -22.57 -10.85 -2.85
CA GLY A 69 -22.61 -11.65 -4.07
C GLY A 69 -21.21 -12.00 -4.57
N ASP A 70 -20.92 -11.64 -5.81
CA ASP A 70 -19.63 -11.87 -6.46
C ASP A 70 -18.62 -10.71 -6.29
N TRP A 71 -18.96 -9.70 -5.51
CA TRP A 71 -18.12 -8.52 -5.33
C TRP A 71 -17.66 -8.36 -3.88
N PHE A 72 -16.44 -7.89 -3.74
CA PHE A 72 -15.91 -7.40 -2.47
C PHE A 72 -15.97 -5.88 -2.48
N TYR A 73 -16.29 -5.30 -1.34
CA TYR A 73 -16.35 -3.84 -1.13
C TYR A 73 -15.45 -3.49 0.03
N MET A 74 -14.73 -2.38 -0.10
CA MET A 74 -13.79 -1.88 0.90
C MET A 74 -14.02 -0.41 1.15
N THR A 75 -13.88 0.00 2.40
CA THR A 75 -13.76 1.40 2.81
C THR A 75 -12.64 1.54 3.84
N GLY A 76 -12.22 2.77 4.12
CA GLY A 76 -11.19 3.07 5.11
C GLY A 76 -11.29 4.53 5.56
N THR A 77 -10.53 4.88 6.59
CA THR A 77 -10.51 6.24 7.12
C THR A 77 -9.77 7.22 6.20
N THR A 78 -10.10 8.50 6.32
CA THR A 78 -9.40 9.58 5.62
C THR A 78 -9.01 10.71 6.57
N MET A 79 -9.24 10.54 7.85
CA MET A 79 -8.97 11.55 8.89
C MET A 79 -9.61 12.90 8.52
N HIS A 80 -8.80 13.96 8.42
CA HIS A 80 -9.22 15.32 8.08
C HIS A 80 -9.32 15.59 6.57
N ALA A 81 -8.92 14.64 5.72
CA ALA A 81 -8.96 14.81 4.27
C ALA A 81 -10.37 14.59 3.71
N VAL A 82 -10.80 15.48 2.81
CA VAL A 82 -12.11 15.42 2.16
C VAL A 82 -12.01 15.43 0.64
N PRO A 83 -12.94 14.74 -0.06
CA PRO A 83 -14.00 13.85 0.44
C PRO A 83 -13.47 12.67 1.23
N GLY A 84 -14.28 12.16 2.16
CA GLY A 84 -13.90 11.06 3.07
C GLY A 84 -14.61 9.74 2.79
N LEU A 85 -14.13 8.66 3.42
CA LEU A 85 -14.66 7.31 3.32
C LEU A 85 -14.75 6.82 1.86
N PRO A 86 -13.62 6.55 1.20
CA PRO A 86 -13.60 5.99 -0.15
C PRO A 86 -14.27 4.61 -0.15
N VAL A 87 -15.12 4.37 -1.13
CA VAL A 87 -15.74 3.07 -1.38
C VAL A 87 -15.12 2.49 -2.64
N LEU A 88 -14.49 1.33 -2.48
CA LEU A 88 -13.88 0.57 -3.56
C LEU A 88 -14.59 -0.76 -3.72
N ARG A 89 -14.52 -1.36 -4.91
CA ARG A 89 -14.96 -2.73 -5.15
C ARG A 89 -13.89 -3.55 -5.86
N SER A 90 -13.95 -4.86 -5.68
CA SER A 90 -13.05 -5.81 -6.32
C SER A 90 -13.77 -7.12 -6.62
N ARG A 91 -13.32 -7.84 -7.66
CA ARG A 91 -13.75 -9.22 -7.92
C ARG A 91 -12.83 -10.24 -7.25
N ASP A 92 -11.60 -9.86 -6.88
CA ASP A 92 -10.54 -10.79 -6.47
C ASP A 92 -9.74 -10.35 -5.23
N LEU A 93 -10.18 -9.31 -4.50
CA LEU A 93 -9.49 -8.70 -3.35
C LEU A 93 -8.14 -8.04 -3.68
N VAL A 94 -7.65 -8.14 -4.91
CA VAL A 94 -6.34 -7.64 -5.34
C VAL A 94 -6.47 -6.43 -6.25
N ASN A 95 -7.38 -6.50 -7.21
CA ASN A 95 -7.66 -5.45 -8.18
C ASN A 95 -8.89 -4.65 -7.75
N TRP A 96 -8.70 -3.40 -7.35
CA TRP A 96 -9.73 -2.55 -6.79
C TRP A 96 -10.13 -1.42 -7.74
N GLU A 97 -11.43 -1.18 -7.86
CA GLU A 97 -12.03 -0.06 -8.59
C GLU A 97 -12.58 0.95 -7.60
N PHE A 98 -12.30 2.23 -7.81
CA PHE A 98 -12.94 3.30 -7.05
C PHE A 98 -14.40 3.49 -7.51
N LEU A 99 -15.34 3.56 -6.57
CA LEU A 99 -16.75 3.82 -6.83
C LEU A 99 -17.18 5.23 -6.43
N ALA A 100 -16.95 5.60 -5.18
CA ALA A 100 -17.43 6.84 -4.60
C ALA A 100 -16.68 7.22 -3.33
N TYR A 101 -16.93 8.43 -2.86
CA TYR A 101 -16.72 8.81 -1.46
C TYR A 101 -18.09 8.85 -0.76
N ALA A 102 -18.23 8.15 0.37
CA ALA A 102 -19.48 8.14 1.13
C ALA A 102 -19.69 9.43 1.91
N MET A 103 -18.62 10.14 2.27
CA MET A 103 -18.66 11.41 2.97
C MET A 103 -18.14 12.54 2.07
N PRO A 104 -19.02 13.40 1.53
CA PRO A 104 -18.59 14.48 0.62
C PRO A 104 -17.83 15.60 1.33
N GLY A 105 -18.02 15.77 2.64
CA GLY A 105 -17.40 16.81 3.46
C GLY A 105 -17.78 16.73 4.92
N PHE A 106 -17.14 17.54 5.75
CA PHE A 106 -17.42 17.66 7.18
C PHE A 106 -18.61 18.58 7.47
N PRO A 107 -19.22 18.46 8.66
CA PRO A 107 -20.20 19.44 9.12
C PRO A 107 -19.55 20.84 9.31
N ALA A 108 -20.37 21.87 9.48
CA ALA A 108 -19.87 23.21 9.72
C ALA A 108 -19.08 23.30 11.03
N GLY A 109 -17.89 23.90 10.98
CA GLY A 109 -17.03 24.14 12.14
C GLY A 109 -15.70 24.77 11.71
N PRO A 110 -15.11 25.66 12.51
CA PRO A 110 -13.85 26.32 12.19
C PRO A 110 -12.68 25.34 12.16
N GLU A 111 -12.73 24.28 12.96
CA GLU A 111 -11.74 23.21 13.02
C GLU A 111 -11.62 22.45 11.68
N TYR A 112 -12.73 22.29 10.95
CA TYR A 112 -12.75 21.62 9.65
C TYR A 112 -12.27 22.51 8.50
N ARG A 113 -12.04 23.81 8.74
CA ARG A 113 -11.73 24.83 7.73
C ARG A 113 -10.40 25.54 7.97
N LEU A 114 -9.62 25.10 8.95
CA LEU A 114 -8.39 25.78 9.39
C LEU A 114 -8.66 27.26 9.74
N GLU A 115 -9.74 27.53 10.45
CA GLU A 115 -10.16 28.87 10.85
C GLU A 115 -9.93 29.10 12.34
N ASN A 116 -9.66 30.36 12.73
CA ASN A 116 -9.48 30.78 14.11
C ASN A 116 -8.40 29.99 14.88
N GLY A 117 -7.35 29.52 14.21
CA GLY A 117 -6.29 28.73 14.82
C GLY A 117 -6.72 27.32 15.25
N GLN A 118 -7.81 26.80 14.70
CA GLN A 118 -8.29 25.44 14.95
C GLN A 118 -8.05 24.54 13.74
N ASP A 119 -7.76 23.27 13.99
CA ASP A 119 -7.50 22.25 12.97
C ASP A 119 -8.04 20.88 13.39
N MET A 120 -8.03 19.93 12.45
CA MET A 120 -8.42 18.53 12.63
C MET A 120 -7.32 17.56 12.25
N TYR A 121 -6.05 17.97 12.22
CA TYR A 121 -4.95 17.09 11.93
C TYR A 121 -4.92 15.89 12.90
N GLY A 122 -4.88 14.67 12.35
CA GLY A 122 -4.97 13.42 13.11
C GLY A 122 -6.36 13.13 13.72
N GLN A 123 -7.34 13.92 13.37
CA GLN A 123 -8.74 13.76 13.75
C GLN A 123 -9.63 13.79 12.49
N GLY A 124 -10.93 13.94 12.64
CA GLY A 124 -11.89 13.95 11.54
C GLY A 124 -12.73 12.69 11.52
N ILE A 125 -12.75 11.96 10.40
CA ILE A 125 -13.47 10.67 10.28
C ILE A 125 -12.52 9.51 10.54
N TRP A 126 -12.87 8.66 11.53
CA TRP A 126 -12.03 7.55 12.01
C TRP A 126 -12.51 6.20 11.48
N ALA A 127 -11.92 5.10 12.00
CA ALA A 127 -12.12 3.74 11.57
C ALA A 127 -13.58 3.39 11.27
N PRO A 128 -13.90 2.99 10.03
CA PRO A 128 -15.26 2.65 9.63
C PRO A 128 -15.59 1.19 9.86
N SER A 129 -16.89 0.88 10.04
CA SER A 129 -17.47 -0.45 9.93
C SER A 129 -18.39 -0.50 8.72
N LEU A 130 -18.03 -1.29 7.71
CA LEU A 130 -18.80 -1.48 6.47
C LEU A 130 -19.70 -2.72 6.59
N ARG A 131 -20.99 -2.58 6.31
CA ARG A 131 -21.95 -3.69 6.37
C ARG A 131 -22.91 -3.63 5.19
N HIS A 132 -23.49 -4.78 4.87
CA HIS A 132 -24.61 -4.89 3.94
C HIS A 132 -25.71 -5.72 4.60
N HIS A 133 -26.91 -5.16 4.69
CA HIS A 133 -28.07 -5.81 5.27
C HIS A 133 -29.33 -5.38 4.54
N ASP A 134 -30.21 -6.35 4.20
CA ASP A 134 -31.48 -6.12 3.50
C ASP A 134 -31.39 -5.22 2.26
N GLY A 135 -30.33 -5.43 1.45
CA GLY A 135 -30.13 -4.68 0.20
C GLY A 135 -29.58 -3.27 0.38
N VAL A 136 -29.19 -2.89 1.60
CA VAL A 136 -28.62 -1.57 1.92
C VAL A 136 -27.18 -1.73 2.41
N PHE A 137 -26.29 -0.90 1.88
CA PHE A 137 -24.93 -0.73 2.39
C PHE A 137 -24.94 0.29 3.52
N TYR A 138 -24.21 0.00 4.58
CA TYR A 138 -24.02 0.85 5.74
C TYR A 138 -22.53 1.08 6.00
N ILE A 139 -22.14 2.32 6.31
CA ILE A 139 -20.84 2.65 6.87
C ILE A 139 -21.09 3.38 8.20
N PHE A 140 -20.54 2.82 9.27
CA PHE A 140 -20.56 3.40 10.61
C PHE A 140 -19.17 3.95 10.90
N ALA A 141 -19.04 5.24 11.18
CA ALA A 141 -17.74 5.84 11.49
C ALA A 141 -17.92 7.05 12.41
N ASN A 142 -17.01 7.24 13.37
CA ASN A 142 -17.05 8.41 14.24
C ASN A 142 -16.44 9.63 13.55
N ILE A 143 -17.10 10.78 13.68
CA ILE A 143 -16.45 12.07 13.50
C ILE A 143 -16.12 12.61 14.90
N ASN A 144 -14.86 12.92 15.15
CA ASN A 144 -14.41 13.42 16.44
C ASN A 144 -15.29 14.60 16.88
N GLN A 145 -15.77 14.55 18.12
CA GLN A 145 -16.66 15.55 18.74
C GLN A 145 -18.05 15.71 18.08
N ARG A 146 -18.41 14.86 17.10
CA ARG A 146 -19.70 14.90 16.38
C ARG A 146 -20.45 13.58 16.45
N GLY A 147 -19.93 12.61 17.18
CA GLY A 147 -20.56 11.31 17.39
C GLY A 147 -20.46 10.37 16.19
N LEU A 148 -21.12 9.24 16.33
CA LEU A 148 -21.17 8.20 15.33
C LEU A 148 -22.04 8.62 14.13
N GLN A 149 -21.49 8.57 12.94
CA GLN A 149 -22.21 8.78 11.69
C GLN A 149 -22.62 7.44 11.10
N VAL A 150 -23.84 7.35 10.58
CA VAL A 150 -24.36 6.18 9.87
C VAL A 150 -24.67 6.59 8.45
N PHE A 151 -23.82 6.20 7.51
CA PHE A 151 -24.02 6.42 6.09
C PHE A 151 -24.78 5.23 5.50
N ARG A 152 -25.69 5.49 4.55
CA ARG A 152 -26.54 4.48 3.91
C ARG A 152 -26.64 4.72 2.42
N ALA A 153 -26.59 3.63 1.64
CA ALA A 153 -26.86 3.62 0.21
C ALA A 153 -27.39 2.26 -0.24
N THR A 154 -28.27 2.22 -1.23
CA THR A 154 -28.68 0.97 -1.90
C THR A 154 -27.73 0.60 -3.03
N ASP A 155 -27.06 1.61 -3.62
CA ASP A 155 -25.97 1.42 -4.59
C ASP A 155 -24.66 1.88 -3.92
N PRO A 156 -23.62 1.05 -3.86
CA PRO A 156 -22.35 1.44 -3.26
C PRO A 156 -21.64 2.60 -3.96
N ALA A 157 -22.02 2.90 -5.22
CA ALA A 157 -21.59 4.11 -5.92
C ALA A 157 -22.36 5.37 -5.47
N GLY A 158 -23.35 5.23 -4.59
CA GLY A 158 -24.15 6.33 -4.04
C GLY A 158 -25.43 6.61 -4.85
N PRO A 159 -26.18 7.65 -4.49
CA PRO A 159 -25.84 8.63 -3.47
C PRO A 159 -25.88 8.06 -2.04
N TRP A 160 -24.93 8.47 -1.22
CA TRP A 160 -24.89 8.15 0.20
C TRP A 160 -25.62 9.24 1.00
N THR A 161 -26.49 8.83 1.92
CA THR A 161 -27.13 9.68 2.90
C THR A 161 -26.61 9.33 4.28
N HIS A 162 -26.62 10.28 5.24
CA HIS A 162 -26.16 9.98 6.59
C HIS A 162 -27.06 10.56 7.67
N THR A 163 -26.98 9.92 8.85
CA THR A 163 -27.56 10.40 10.11
C THR A 163 -26.50 10.31 11.19
N ALA A 164 -26.58 11.19 12.21
CA ALA A 164 -25.64 11.19 13.33
C ALA A 164 -26.32 10.66 14.59
N MET A 165 -25.54 9.95 15.42
CA MET A 165 -25.88 9.64 16.82
C MET A 165 -25.00 10.50 17.72
N ASP A 166 -25.58 11.09 18.76
CA ASP A 166 -24.85 11.89 19.76
C ASP A 166 -24.09 10.99 20.74
N ARG A 167 -23.24 10.12 20.18
CA ARG A 167 -22.41 9.18 20.93
C ARG A 167 -21.24 8.69 20.09
N ASN A 168 -20.05 8.69 20.66
CA ASN A 168 -18.89 7.99 20.08
C ASN A 168 -18.85 6.53 20.50
N LEU A 169 -18.57 5.65 19.55
CA LEU A 169 -18.24 4.25 19.79
C LEU A 169 -16.85 4.03 19.17
N HIS A 170 -15.79 4.09 19.97
CA HIS A 170 -14.40 4.07 19.49
C HIS A 170 -14.12 2.77 18.74
N ASP A 171 -13.59 2.87 17.52
CA ASP A 171 -13.17 1.74 16.67
C ASP A 171 -14.18 0.60 16.60
N LEU A 172 -15.43 0.99 16.38
CA LEU A 172 -16.58 0.08 16.45
C LEU A 172 -16.61 -0.93 15.30
N SER A 173 -17.29 -2.04 15.56
CA SER A 173 -17.75 -2.95 14.51
C SER A 173 -19.19 -3.37 14.78
N VAL A 174 -20.01 -3.33 13.73
CA VAL A 174 -21.45 -3.62 13.80
C VAL A 174 -21.76 -5.00 13.27
N LEU A 175 -22.66 -5.71 13.93
CA LEU A 175 -23.22 -7.01 13.49
C LEU A 175 -24.75 -6.91 13.47
N PHE A 176 -25.35 -7.18 12.30
CA PHE A 176 -26.77 -7.49 12.19
C PHE A 176 -26.91 -8.99 12.48
N ASP A 177 -27.46 -9.33 13.65
CA ASP A 177 -27.54 -10.72 14.09
C ASP A 177 -28.79 -11.44 13.56
N ASP A 178 -28.77 -12.76 13.57
CA ASP A 178 -29.84 -13.61 13.02
C ASP A 178 -31.19 -13.45 13.76
N ASP A 179 -31.16 -12.94 14.99
CA ASP A 179 -32.36 -12.67 15.78
C ASP A 179 -33.01 -11.29 15.49
N GLY A 180 -32.46 -10.56 14.51
CA GLY A 180 -32.93 -9.24 14.08
C GLY A 180 -32.44 -8.08 14.93
N ARG A 181 -31.60 -8.34 15.94
CA ARG A 181 -30.96 -7.29 16.72
C ARG A 181 -29.67 -6.81 16.05
N VAL A 182 -29.33 -5.55 16.33
CA VAL A 182 -28.12 -4.92 15.80
C VAL A 182 -27.17 -4.66 16.97
N TRP A 183 -26.00 -5.25 16.91
CA TRP A 183 -24.99 -5.15 17.96
C TRP A 183 -23.76 -4.37 17.47
N ALA A 184 -23.16 -3.58 18.35
CA ALA A 184 -21.87 -2.95 18.12
C ALA A 184 -20.90 -3.35 19.24
N VAL A 185 -19.69 -3.79 18.85
CA VAL A 185 -18.54 -3.90 19.74
C VAL A 185 -17.63 -2.69 19.53
N PHE A 186 -17.00 -2.20 20.59
CA PHE A 186 -16.20 -0.97 20.55
C PHE A 186 -15.28 -0.86 21.77
N ASP A 187 -14.48 0.22 21.83
CA ASP A 187 -13.58 0.64 22.90
C ASP A 187 -12.13 0.20 22.70
N TYR A 188 -11.28 0.48 23.67
CA TYR A 188 -9.84 0.21 23.68
C TYR A 188 -9.45 -0.61 24.92
N ASN A 189 -8.65 -1.67 24.71
CA ASN A 189 -8.12 -2.57 25.75
C ASN A 189 -9.19 -3.44 26.47
N GLU A 190 -10.41 -3.00 26.62
CA GLU A 190 -11.57 -3.83 26.94
C GLU A 190 -12.53 -3.81 25.74
N VAL A 191 -13.36 -4.82 25.60
CA VAL A 191 -14.38 -4.84 24.56
C VAL A 191 -15.73 -4.65 25.20
N ARG A 192 -16.41 -3.59 24.79
CA ARG A 192 -17.79 -3.28 25.16
C ARG A 192 -18.73 -3.72 24.05
N LEU A 193 -19.90 -4.18 24.44
CA LEU A 193 -21.02 -4.51 23.57
C LEU A 193 -22.18 -3.57 23.88
N VAL A 194 -22.84 -3.07 22.84
CA VAL A 194 -24.07 -2.28 22.96
C VAL A 194 -25.05 -2.67 21.88
N GLU A 195 -26.34 -2.68 22.18
CA GLU A 195 -27.40 -2.86 21.19
C GLU A 195 -27.77 -1.53 20.55
N LEU A 196 -27.78 -1.49 19.22
CA LEU A 196 -28.28 -0.35 18.47
C LEU A 196 -29.79 -0.50 18.27
N LYS A 197 -30.51 0.63 18.23
CA LYS A 197 -31.94 0.60 17.86
C LYS A 197 -32.11 0.10 16.43
N PRO A 198 -33.20 -0.59 16.09
CA PRO A 198 -33.41 -1.13 14.74
C PRO A 198 -33.38 -0.07 13.62
N ASP A 199 -33.78 1.16 13.92
CA ASP A 199 -33.73 2.29 12.99
C ASP A 199 -32.35 2.98 12.93
N LEU A 200 -31.40 2.51 13.74
CA LEU A 200 -30.05 3.05 13.89
C LEU A 200 -30.02 4.52 14.34
N SER A 201 -31.05 4.99 15.04
CA SER A 201 -31.14 6.36 15.56
C SER A 201 -30.36 6.57 16.87
N GLY A 202 -29.91 5.49 17.50
CA GLY A 202 -29.22 5.54 18.80
C GLY A 202 -28.98 4.16 19.36
N VAL A 203 -28.53 4.08 20.61
CA VAL A 203 -28.32 2.86 21.35
C VAL A 203 -29.58 2.50 22.17
N VAL A 204 -29.76 1.23 22.49
CA VAL A 204 -30.80 0.76 23.43
C VAL A 204 -30.29 1.04 24.85
N GLU A 205 -31.06 1.79 25.61
CA GLU A 205 -30.68 2.16 26.98
C GLU A 205 -30.48 0.94 27.87
N GLY A 206 -29.40 0.92 28.64
CA GLY A 206 -29.06 -0.16 29.56
C GLY A 206 -28.50 -1.43 28.91
N SER A 207 -28.35 -1.47 27.58
CA SER A 207 -27.81 -2.64 26.87
C SER A 207 -26.28 -2.73 26.90
N GLU A 208 -25.60 -1.63 27.18
CA GLU A 208 -24.15 -1.57 27.20
C GLU A 208 -23.52 -2.36 28.34
N ARG A 209 -22.49 -3.15 28.01
CA ARG A 209 -21.72 -3.93 28.98
C ARG A 209 -20.35 -4.30 28.48
N VAL A 210 -19.39 -4.53 29.37
CA VAL A 210 -18.10 -5.12 29.06
C VAL A 210 -18.29 -6.62 28.83
N ILE A 211 -17.86 -7.12 27.69
CA ILE A 211 -17.91 -8.55 27.34
C ILE A 211 -16.53 -9.21 27.40
N ILE A 212 -15.45 -8.44 27.18
CA ILE A 212 -14.07 -8.89 27.35
C ILE A 212 -13.34 -7.85 28.21
N PRO A 213 -12.95 -8.20 29.44
CA PRO A 213 -12.25 -7.28 30.34
C PRO A 213 -10.89 -6.83 29.79
N ALA A 214 -10.42 -5.68 30.23
CA ALA A 214 -9.08 -5.18 29.94
C ALA A 214 -7.99 -6.21 30.29
N GLY A 215 -6.89 -6.17 29.52
CA GLY A 215 -5.74 -7.06 29.73
C GLY A 215 -5.87 -8.46 29.13
N GLN A 216 -6.95 -8.74 28.38
CA GLN A 216 -7.13 -10.00 27.67
C GLN A 216 -6.51 -9.97 26.24
N GLY A 217 -5.73 -8.94 25.92
CA GLY A 217 -5.03 -8.81 24.64
C GLY A 217 -5.84 -8.21 23.51
N MET A 218 -7.10 -7.80 23.76
CA MET A 218 -7.92 -7.10 22.78
C MET A 218 -7.63 -5.60 22.89
N GLY A 219 -7.06 -4.99 21.85
CA GLY A 219 -6.75 -3.57 21.78
C GLY A 219 -7.91 -2.76 21.22
N GLU A 220 -7.82 -2.40 19.96
CA GLU A 220 -8.81 -1.60 19.23
C GLU A 220 -8.97 -2.09 17.78
N GLY A 221 -9.68 -1.36 16.92
CA GLY A 221 -9.86 -1.74 15.51
C GLY A 221 -10.68 -3.01 15.35
N HIS A 222 -11.79 -3.10 16.07
CA HIS A 222 -12.59 -4.32 16.13
C HIS A 222 -13.27 -4.66 14.82
N HIS A 223 -13.32 -5.98 14.52
CA HIS A 223 -14.14 -6.56 13.44
C HIS A 223 -14.96 -7.70 14.02
N PHE A 224 -16.29 -7.60 13.92
CA PHE A 224 -17.24 -8.47 14.61
C PHE A 224 -17.99 -9.36 13.63
N TYR A 225 -17.93 -10.67 13.85
CA TYR A 225 -18.47 -11.69 12.96
C TYR A 225 -19.29 -12.74 13.71
N LYS A 226 -20.18 -13.40 12.97
CA LYS A 226 -20.78 -14.68 13.36
C LYS A 226 -20.44 -15.70 12.27
N VAL A 227 -19.67 -16.72 12.63
CA VAL A 227 -19.21 -17.79 11.73
C VAL A 227 -19.61 -19.13 12.34
N ASP A 228 -20.34 -19.93 11.59
CA ASP A 228 -20.84 -21.26 12.02
C ASP A 228 -21.48 -21.24 13.42
N GLY A 229 -22.30 -20.22 13.69
CA GLY A 229 -23.03 -20.05 14.94
C GLY A 229 -22.16 -19.58 16.13
N ARG A 230 -20.91 -19.26 15.93
CA ARG A 230 -20.00 -18.67 16.94
C ARG A 230 -19.71 -17.21 16.62
N TYR A 231 -19.58 -16.41 17.66
CA TYR A 231 -19.16 -15.03 17.56
C TYR A 231 -17.63 -14.94 17.58
N TYR A 232 -17.09 -14.09 16.73
CA TYR A 232 -15.66 -13.75 16.64
C TYR A 232 -15.48 -12.25 16.66
N ILE A 233 -14.49 -11.78 17.41
CA ILE A 233 -14.04 -10.40 17.38
C ILE A 233 -12.55 -10.43 17.05
N ILE A 234 -12.16 -9.75 15.98
CA ILE A 234 -10.76 -9.59 15.60
C ILE A 234 -10.37 -8.15 15.93
N SER A 235 -9.22 -7.96 16.56
CA SER A 235 -8.73 -6.65 17.03
C SER A 235 -7.23 -6.57 16.86
N ALA A 236 -6.70 -5.35 16.92
CA ALA A 236 -5.27 -5.10 17.03
C ALA A 236 -4.84 -5.08 18.50
N ASN A 237 -3.73 -5.74 18.82
CA ASN A 237 -3.08 -5.63 20.12
C ASN A 237 -1.69 -5.01 19.94
N TYR A 238 -1.47 -3.83 20.52
CA TYR A 238 -0.21 -3.09 20.36
C TYR A 238 0.86 -3.40 21.41
N ALA A 239 0.52 -4.13 22.47
CA ALA A 239 1.47 -4.43 23.54
C ALA A 239 1.96 -5.90 23.49
N PRO A 240 3.27 -6.16 23.52
CA PRO A 240 4.43 -5.26 23.51
C PRO A 240 4.81 -4.80 22.10
N VAL A 241 4.33 -5.48 21.06
CA VAL A 241 4.49 -5.17 19.63
C VAL A 241 3.15 -5.50 18.97
N GLY A 242 2.68 -4.69 18.02
CA GLY A 242 1.39 -4.88 17.40
C GLY A 242 1.23 -6.25 16.72
N ARG A 243 0.03 -6.79 16.78
CA ARG A 243 -0.39 -8.03 16.12
C ARG A 243 -1.90 -8.14 16.08
N MET A 244 -2.41 -9.00 15.21
CA MET A 244 -3.83 -9.33 15.17
C MET A 244 -4.16 -10.30 16.29
N GLN A 245 -5.24 -10.03 17.00
CA GLN A 245 -5.79 -10.83 18.09
C GLN A 245 -7.22 -11.23 17.73
N ALA A 246 -7.61 -12.47 18.03
CA ALA A 246 -8.99 -12.91 17.89
C ALA A 246 -9.58 -13.32 19.24
N ALA A 247 -10.85 -13.03 19.42
CA ALA A 247 -11.67 -13.58 20.50
C ALA A 247 -12.83 -14.38 19.89
N ARG A 248 -13.29 -15.44 20.59
CA ARG A 248 -14.46 -16.21 20.18
C ARG A 248 -15.33 -16.61 21.38
N ALA A 249 -16.62 -16.73 21.12
CA ALA A 249 -17.60 -17.25 22.08
C ALA A 249 -18.80 -17.89 21.36
N THR A 250 -19.55 -18.72 22.06
CA THR A 250 -20.83 -19.28 21.56
C THR A 250 -22.02 -18.39 21.89
N ARG A 251 -21.84 -17.42 22.78
CA ARG A 251 -22.85 -16.45 23.23
C ARG A 251 -22.24 -15.08 23.37
N LEU A 252 -23.02 -14.04 23.14
CA LEU A 252 -22.58 -12.63 23.27
C LEU A 252 -22.02 -12.30 24.67
N ASP A 253 -22.58 -12.91 25.71
CA ASP A 253 -22.12 -12.71 27.09
C ASP A 253 -20.91 -13.59 27.47
N GLY A 254 -20.39 -14.36 26.52
CA GLY A 254 -19.25 -15.23 26.71
C GLY A 254 -19.58 -16.61 27.34
N PRO A 255 -18.60 -17.31 27.91
CA PRO A 255 -17.22 -16.84 28.08
C PRO A 255 -16.48 -16.66 26.75
N TRP A 256 -15.60 -15.64 26.69
CA TRP A 256 -14.77 -15.35 25.54
C TRP A 256 -13.36 -15.94 25.74
N GLU A 257 -12.89 -16.64 24.73
CA GLU A 257 -11.50 -17.10 24.61
C GLU A 257 -10.73 -16.17 23.67
N THR A 258 -9.46 -15.93 23.92
CA THR A 258 -8.63 -15.04 23.09
C THR A 258 -7.33 -15.72 22.64
N VAL A 259 -6.86 -15.41 21.44
CA VAL A 259 -5.60 -15.91 20.87
C VAL A 259 -5.02 -14.89 19.89
N ALA A 260 -3.68 -14.78 19.85
CA ALA A 260 -3.02 -14.05 18.77
C ALA A 260 -3.04 -14.86 17.48
N ILE A 261 -3.44 -14.22 16.38
CA ILE A 261 -3.62 -14.85 15.07
C ILE A 261 -2.62 -14.37 14.02
N SER A 262 -1.76 -13.41 14.34
CA SER A 262 -0.63 -13.00 13.51
C SER A 262 0.64 -12.87 14.34
N ALA A 263 1.80 -12.97 13.69
CA ALA A 263 3.07 -12.61 14.30
C ALA A 263 3.23 -11.09 14.38
N SER A 264 4.12 -10.61 15.23
CA SER A 264 4.40 -9.19 15.44
C SER A 264 5.43 -8.60 14.47
N GLU A 265 5.77 -9.30 13.41
CA GLU A 265 6.72 -8.89 12.38
C GLU A 265 6.05 -8.87 11.01
N THR A 266 6.68 -8.21 10.04
CA THR A 266 6.06 -7.91 8.75
C THR A 266 6.25 -8.95 7.67
N LEU A 267 5.45 -8.78 6.68
CA LEU A 267 5.38 -9.30 5.31
C LEU A 267 6.48 -10.28 4.92
N GLY A 268 6.20 -11.56 5.11
CA GLY A 268 7.09 -12.64 4.68
C GLY A 268 8.29 -12.89 5.58
N THR A 269 8.77 -11.88 6.33
CA THR A 269 9.88 -11.99 7.26
C THR A 269 9.45 -12.20 8.71
N GLN A 270 8.16 -12.22 8.95
CA GLN A 270 7.56 -12.44 10.26
C GLN A 270 7.91 -13.81 10.82
N ARG A 271 8.05 -13.91 12.13
CA ARG A 271 8.20 -15.18 12.84
C ARG A 271 6.89 -15.93 12.93
N GLY A 272 6.91 -17.22 12.69
CA GLY A 272 5.74 -18.06 12.81
C GLY A 272 5.27 -18.17 14.25
N TRP A 273 4.10 -17.64 14.53
CA TRP A 273 3.46 -17.73 15.85
C TRP A 273 3.28 -19.17 16.32
N TRP A 274 2.85 -20.04 15.42
CA TRP A 274 2.55 -21.44 15.73
C TRP A 274 3.73 -22.19 16.33
N GLU A 275 4.96 -21.97 15.86
CA GLU A 275 6.14 -22.63 16.39
C GLU A 275 6.43 -22.25 17.83
N ASP A 276 6.14 -21.02 18.20
CA ASP A 276 6.34 -20.52 19.55
C ASP A 276 5.23 -21.01 20.49
N ALA A 277 3.99 -21.10 20.02
CA ALA A 277 2.87 -21.62 20.79
C ALA A 277 3.04 -23.09 21.17
N VAL A 278 3.68 -23.90 20.33
CA VAL A 278 3.92 -25.33 20.62
C VAL A 278 5.17 -25.55 21.47
N GLY A 279 5.94 -24.51 21.77
CA GLY A 279 7.14 -24.61 22.61
C GLY A 279 8.28 -25.41 21.99
N GLN A 280 8.20 -25.77 20.72
CA GLN A 280 9.25 -26.51 20.02
C GLN A 280 10.32 -25.55 19.52
N ARG A 281 11.21 -25.18 20.38
CA ARG A 281 12.45 -24.50 20.01
C ARG A 281 13.47 -25.54 19.63
N THR A 282 13.74 -25.67 18.33
CA THR A 282 14.86 -26.48 17.87
C THR A 282 16.11 -25.61 17.92
N PRO A 283 17.10 -25.91 18.75
CA PRO A 283 18.37 -25.21 18.72
C PRO A 283 18.97 -25.29 17.32
N VAL A 284 19.49 -24.17 16.83
CA VAL A 284 20.30 -24.19 15.60
C VAL A 284 21.56 -25.00 15.90
N PRO A 285 21.92 -26.02 15.09
CA PRO A 285 23.12 -26.79 15.35
C PRO A 285 24.35 -25.89 15.37
N THR A 286 25.09 -25.93 16.45
CA THR A 286 26.35 -25.18 16.59
C THR A 286 27.35 -25.60 15.53
N GLY A 287 27.98 -24.65 14.83
CA GLY A 287 28.96 -24.88 13.79
C GLY A 287 28.41 -25.26 12.42
N ALA A 288 27.10 -25.12 12.18
CA ALA A 288 26.49 -25.36 10.88
C ALA A 288 26.35 -24.05 10.10
N THR A 289 27.31 -23.78 9.23
CA THR A 289 27.22 -22.68 8.25
C THR A 289 26.73 -23.24 6.92
N ARG A 290 25.42 -23.44 6.78
CA ARG A 290 24.81 -23.92 5.53
C ARG A 290 23.44 -23.26 5.33
N PHE A 291 23.03 -23.21 4.08
CA PHE A 291 21.66 -22.87 3.75
C PHE A 291 20.71 -24.00 4.16
N SER A 292 19.63 -23.67 4.80
CA SER A 292 18.58 -24.60 5.21
C SER A 292 17.24 -23.91 5.28
N MET A 293 16.21 -24.67 5.61
CA MET A 293 14.86 -24.12 5.85
C MET A 293 14.77 -23.66 7.31
N HIS A 294 14.46 -22.40 7.50
CA HIS A 294 14.21 -21.82 8.82
C HIS A 294 13.17 -20.71 8.75
N LYS A 295 12.66 -20.29 9.87
CA LYS A 295 11.86 -19.08 9.93
C LYS A 295 12.78 -17.86 9.86
N PRO A 296 12.39 -16.78 9.17
CA PRO A 296 13.19 -15.57 9.10
C PRO A 296 13.36 -14.95 10.49
N GLY A 297 14.38 -14.14 10.62
CA GLY A 297 14.58 -13.28 11.78
C GLY A 297 13.66 -12.06 11.78
N ALA A 298 14.23 -10.93 12.12
CA ALA A 298 13.50 -9.67 12.11
C ALA A 298 13.06 -9.28 10.69
N ALA A 299 11.97 -8.54 10.62
CA ALA A 299 11.37 -8.14 9.37
C ALA A 299 12.30 -7.28 8.51
N GLU A 300 12.36 -7.59 7.24
CA GLU A 300 13.11 -6.86 6.23
C GLU A 300 12.62 -5.41 6.09
N MET A 301 11.33 -5.22 6.16
CA MET A 301 10.66 -3.96 5.82
C MET A 301 10.49 -3.01 7.00
N GLY A 302 11.01 -3.35 8.16
CA GLY A 302 10.77 -2.59 9.37
C GLY A 302 9.81 -3.29 10.32
N ALA A 303 9.84 -2.96 11.61
CA ALA A 303 8.90 -3.49 12.58
C ALA A 303 7.54 -2.81 12.39
N ALA A 304 6.78 -3.29 11.41
CA ALA A 304 5.46 -2.79 11.15
C ALA A 304 4.48 -3.97 11.28
N PRO A 305 3.84 -4.11 12.43
CA PRO A 305 2.91 -5.20 12.67
C PRO A 305 1.63 -5.04 11.86
N LEU A 306 0.99 -6.17 11.56
CA LEU A 306 -0.37 -6.17 11.06
C LEU A 306 -1.31 -5.77 12.19
N HIS A 307 -2.22 -4.86 11.93
CA HIS A 307 -3.24 -4.45 12.88
C HIS A 307 -4.47 -3.85 12.19
N GLN A 308 -5.57 -3.70 12.94
CA GLN A 308 -6.85 -3.17 12.45
C GLN A 308 -7.27 -3.76 11.10
N GLY A 309 -7.89 -4.91 11.18
CA GLY A 309 -8.38 -5.63 10.02
C GLY A 309 -9.21 -6.83 10.44
N GLY A 310 -9.69 -7.56 9.47
CA GLY A 310 -10.62 -8.65 9.67
C GLY A 310 -10.44 -9.79 8.68
N ILE A 311 -11.49 -10.56 8.51
CA ILE A 311 -11.54 -11.70 7.60
C ILE A 311 -12.73 -11.58 6.66
N VAL A 312 -12.59 -12.14 5.46
CA VAL A 312 -13.65 -12.21 4.45
C VAL A 312 -13.64 -13.59 3.80
N GLN A 313 -14.83 -14.13 3.51
CA GLN A 313 -14.97 -15.43 2.87
C GLN A 313 -15.12 -15.29 1.36
N LEU A 314 -14.38 -16.12 0.62
CA LEU A 314 -14.52 -16.27 -0.83
C LEU A 314 -15.78 -17.07 -1.21
N PRO A 315 -16.19 -17.04 -2.49
CA PRO A 315 -17.32 -17.84 -2.97
C PRO A 315 -17.16 -19.35 -2.80
N ASP A 316 -15.93 -19.88 -2.85
CA ASP A 316 -15.59 -21.30 -2.68
C ASP A 316 -15.54 -21.75 -1.22
N GLY A 317 -15.62 -20.82 -0.27
CA GLY A 317 -15.58 -21.06 1.17
C GLY A 317 -14.23 -20.78 1.83
N ASP A 318 -13.17 -20.56 1.08
CA ASP A 318 -11.88 -20.15 1.62
C ASP A 318 -11.95 -18.77 2.29
N TRP A 319 -11.07 -18.54 3.25
CA TRP A 319 -11.03 -17.29 4.01
C TRP A 319 -9.74 -16.52 3.77
N TRP A 320 -9.89 -15.21 3.68
CA TRP A 320 -8.78 -14.29 3.54
C TRP A 320 -8.84 -13.22 4.62
N GLY A 321 -7.65 -12.86 5.13
CA GLY A 321 -7.48 -11.80 6.09
C GLY A 321 -7.06 -10.51 5.38
N PHE A 322 -7.54 -9.40 5.87
CA PHE A 322 -7.09 -8.06 5.48
C PHE A 322 -6.70 -7.29 6.74
N SER A 323 -5.73 -6.41 6.60
CA SER A 323 -5.28 -5.59 7.73
C SER A 323 -4.54 -4.36 7.23
N MET A 324 -4.45 -3.36 8.06
CA MET A 324 -3.48 -2.31 7.80
C MET A 324 -2.12 -2.65 8.40
N LEU A 325 -1.12 -1.89 7.97
CA LEU A 325 0.27 -2.06 8.31
C LEU A 325 0.92 -0.68 8.33
N ASP A 326 1.51 -0.29 9.45
CA ASP A 326 2.33 0.92 9.53
C ASP A 326 3.61 0.72 8.71
N PHE A 327 3.59 1.23 7.48
CA PHE A 327 4.64 0.96 6.50
C PHE A 327 5.58 2.15 6.36
N LYS A 328 6.35 2.42 7.41
CA LYS A 328 7.29 3.54 7.45
C LYS A 328 6.61 4.87 7.12
N SER A 329 7.28 5.76 6.37
CA SER A 329 6.72 7.06 6.02
C SER A 329 5.55 7.03 5.05
N VAL A 330 5.36 5.97 4.27
CA VAL A 330 4.16 5.85 3.40
C VAL A 330 2.89 6.01 4.22
N GLY A 331 2.92 5.58 5.47
CA GLY A 331 1.77 5.55 6.36
C GLY A 331 1.15 4.15 6.47
N ARG A 332 -0.14 4.08 6.65
CA ARG A 332 -0.88 2.84 6.89
C ARG A 332 -1.36 2.24 5.58
N THR A 333 -0.70 1.21 5.11
CA THR A 333 -1.05 0.50 3.87
C THR A 333 -1.94 -0.71 4.15
N THR A 334 -2.71 -1.16 3.16
CA THR A 334 -3.58 -2.33 3.30
C THR A 334 -2.89 -3.59 2.79
N THR A 335 -2.94 -4.67 3.56
CA THR A 335 -2.41 -5.99 3.23
C THR A 335 -3.49 -7.04 3.10
N LEU A 336 -3.18 -8.10 2.36
CA LEU A 336 -4.03 -9.28 2.17
C LEU A 336 -3.25 -10.53 2.56
N SER A 337 -3.89 -11.44 3.30
CA SER A 337 -3.27 -12.68 3.80
C SER A 337 -4.20 -13.87 3.58
N PRO A 338 -3.69 -15.03 3.12
CA PRO A 338 -4.45 -16.26 3.31
C PRO A 338 -4.77 -16.47 4.79
N VAL A 339 -5.92 -17.07 5.09
CA VAL A 339 -6.31 -17.47 6.44
C VAL A 339 -6.29 -18.98 6.54
N THR A 340 -5.56 -19.50 7.51
CA THR A 340 -5.55 -20.93 7.85
C THR A 340 -6.35 -21.14 9.13
N TRP A 341 -7.48 -21.83 9.04
CA TRP A 341 -8.24 -22.24 10.21
C TRP A 341 -7.56 -23.40 10.91
N HIS A 342 -7.25 -23.22 12.20
CA HIS A 342 -6.68 -24.25 13.06
C HIS A 342 -7.35 -24.20 14.44
N ASP A 343 -7.84 -25.34 14.92
CA ASP A 343 -8.60 -25.44 16.17
C ASP A 343 -9.73 -24.40 16.30
N GLY A 344 -10.36 -24.05 15.17
CA GLY A 344 -11.41 -23.05 15.11
C GLY A 344 -10.94 -21.60 15.28
N TRP A 345 -9.66 -21.33 15.03
CA TRP A 345 -9.08 -19.98 15.01
C TRP A 345 -8.60 -19.59 13.62
N PRO A 346 -8.87 -18.36 13.15
CA PRO A 346 -8.52 -17.88 11.82
C PRO A 346 -7.10 -17.28 11.80
N TYR A 347 -6.07 -18.11 11.82
CA TYR A 347 -4.68 -17.61 11.73
C TYR A 347 -4.40 -16.97 10.39
N PHE A 348 -3.84 -15.77 10.39
CA PHE A 348 -3.27 -15.18 9.18
C PHE A 348 -2.03 -15.97 8.77
N GLY A 349 -1.87 -16.21 7.45
CA GLY A 349 -0.74 -16.95 6.91
C GLY A 349 -1.08 -18.36 6.44
N LEU A 350 -0.02 -19.11 6.16
CA LEU A 350 -0.07 -20.37 5.43
C LEU A 350 0.00 -21.58 6.37
N PRO A 351 -0.55 -22.75 5.98
CA PRO A 351 -0.34 -24.00 6.73
C PRO A 351 1.16 -24.26 6.96
N GLY A 352 1.52 -24.64 8.17
CA GLY A 352 2.94 -24.86 8.55
C GLY A 352 3.74 -23.58 8.82
N ASN A 353 3.14 -22.41 8.64
CA ASN A 353 3.74 -21.11 8.92
C ASN A 353 2.67 -20.08 9.35
N LEU A 354 1.88 -20.47 10.33
CA LEU A 354 0.77 -19.65 10.84
C LEU A 354 1.27 -18.33 11.41
N GLY A 355 0.47 -17.30 11.28
CA GLY A 355 0.78 -15.96 11.74
C GLY A 355 1.66 -15.14 10.78
N ARG A 356 2.11 -15.72 9.69
CA ARG A 356 2.98 -15.05 8.71
C ARG A 356 2.28 -14.76 7.40
N THR A 357 2.03 -13.50 7.13
CA THR A 357 1.51 -13.04 5.84
C THR A 357 2.63 -13.07 4.79
N PRO A 358 2.49 -13.82 3.70
CA PRO A 358 3.47 -13.80 2.61
C PRO A 358 3.46 -12.43 1.91
N ARG A 359 4.64 -11.96 1.48
CA ARG A 359 4.72 -10.75 0.67
C ARG A 359 4.14 -10.96 -0.72
N THR A 360 4.51 -12.06 -1.37
CA THR A 360 3.97 -12.48 -2.67
C THR A 360 3.32 -13.84 -2.54
N TRP A 361 2.08 -13.96 -3.01
CA TRP A 361 1.34 -15.21 -2.99
C TRP A 361 0.43 -15.34 -4.20
N PHE A 362 -0.19 -16.51 -4.36
CA PHE A 362 -1.25 -16.71 -5.35
C PHE A 362 -2.44 -15.81 -5.05
N LYS A 363 -3.04 -15.25 -6.09
CA LYS A 363 -4.29 -14.49 -5.93
C LYS A 363 -5.39 -15.39 -5.38
N PRO A 364 -6.38 -14.82 -4.66
CA PRO A 364 -7.60 -15.54 -4.30
C PRO A 364 -8.25 -16.19 -5.53
N ASP A 365 -8.61 -17.46 -5.44
CA ASP A 365 -9.36 -18.13 -6.51
C ASP A 365 -10.86 -17.78 -6.39
N VAL A 366 -11.33 -16.93 -7.24
CA VAL A 366 -12.72 -16.47 -7.28
C VAL A 366 -13.44 -16.96 -8.54
N GLY A 367 -12.83 -17.89 -9.28
CA GLY A 367 -13.40 -18.50 -10.48
C GLY A 367 -13.48 -17.57 -11.69
N VAL A 368 -12.92 -16.36 -11.63
CA VAL A 368 -12.88 -15.40 -12.75
C VAL A 368 -11.47 -14.87 -12.96
N ALA A 369 -11.08 -14.69 -14.22
CA ALA A 369 -9.82 -14.04 -14.55
C ALA A 369 -9.98 -12.52 -14.42
N THR A 370 -9.01 -11.88 -13.78
CA THR A 370 -8.91 -10.43 -13.62
C THR A 370 -7.60 -9.94 -14.19
N ALA A 371 -7.58 -8.70 -14.69
CA ALA A 371 -6.38 -8.06 -15.20
C ALA A 371 -5.87 -7.01 -14.19
N PRO A 372 -4.55 -6.80 -14.13
CA PRO A 372 -3.98 -5.77 -13.26
C PRO A 372 -4.55 -4.39 -13.57
N HIS A 373 -5.07 -3.70 -12.54
CA HIS A 373 -5.46 -2.30 -12.62
C HIS A 373 -5.36 -1.62 -11.26
N ALA A 374 -5.19 -0.32 -11.27
CA ALA A 374 -5.14 0.50 -10.07
C ALA A 374 -6.47 1.24 -9.87
N PRO A 375 -6.87 1.54 -8.63
CA PRO A 375 -8.14 2.23 -8.36
C PRO A 375 -8.16 3.68 -8.85
N TYR A 376 -7.00 4.31 -9.03
CA TYR A 376 -6.88 5.72 -9.40
C TYR A 376 -5.85 5.93 -10.52
N ALA A 377 -6.16 6.87 -11.43
CA ALA A 377 -5.14 7.52 -12.25
C ALA A 377 -4.51 8.65 -11.42
N ARG A 378 -3.19 8.64 -11.24
CA ARG A 378 -2.49 9.56 -10.34
C ARG A 378 -2.05 10.86 -10.98
N SER A 379 -1.67 10.82 -12.24
CA SER A 379 -1.33 12.04 -13.00
C SER A 379 -2.58 12.77 -13.45
N ASP A 380 -2.52 14.10 -13.48
CA ASP A 380 -3.64 14.96 -13.83
C ASP A 380 -3.18 16.19 -14.62
N ASP A 381 -3.77 16.41 -15.76
CA ASP A 381 -3.59 17.61 -16.60
C ASP A 381 -4.61 18.70 -16.28
N PHE A 382 -5.46 18.48 -15.28
CA PHE A 382 -6.55 19.36 -14.86
C PHE A 382 -7.49 19.81 -15.99
N SER A 383 -7.62 19.01 -17.04
CA SER A 383 -8.57 19.26 -18.15
C SER A 383 -10.01 18.91 -17.80
N GLY A 384 -10.24 18.23 -16.67
CA GLY A 384 -11.56 17.85 -16.18
C GLY A 384 -12.36 19.03 -15.61
N THR A 385 -13.66 18.80 -15.37
CA THR A 385 -14.56 19.76 -14.73
C THR A 385 -14.61 19.64 -13.21
N ALA A 386 -14.05 18.56 -12.66
CA ALA A 386 -13.91 18.29 -11.23
C ALA A 386 -12.56 17.61 -10.96
N PRO A 387 -12.00 17.70 -9.75
CA PRO A 387 -10.82 16.95 -9.36
C PRO A 387 -11.04 15.43 -9.55
N LYS A 388 -10.01 14.72 -10.02
CA LYS A 388 -10.07 13.24 -10.12
C LYS A 388 -10.23 12.62 -8.73
N PRO A 389 -10.75 11.38 -8.63
CA PRO A 389 -10.98 10.71 -7.35
C PRO A 389 -9.75 10.53 -6.46
N VAL A 390 -8.54 10.58 -7.01
CA VAL A 390 -7.29 10.51 -6.26
C VAL A 390 -7.04 11.74 -5.39
N TRP A 391 -7.66 12.88 -5.73
CA TRP A 391 -7.47 14.13 -5.04
C TRP A 391 -8.39 14.28 -3.83
N GLN A 392 -7.84 14.81 -2.76
CA GLN A 392 -8.56 15.18 -1.54
C GLN A 392 -8.04 16.53 -1.04
N TRP A 393 -8.94 17.35 -0.53
CA TRP A 393 -8.59 18.60 0.12
C TRP A 393 -8.03 18.35 1.52
N ASN A 394 -7.05 19.14 1.90
CA ASN A 394 -6.62 19.23 3.30
C ASN A 394 -7.64 20.09 4.07
N HIS A 395 -8.53 19.45 4.84
CA HIS A 395 -9.71 20.07 5.44
C HIS A 395 -10.76 20.51 4.40
N GLU A 396 -11.84 21.18 4.86
CA GLU A 396 -12.89 21.65 3.96
C GLU A 396 -12.41 22.82 3.09
N PRO A 397 -12.56 22.73 1.77
CA PRO A 397 -12.19 23.82 0.88
C PRO A 397 -13.17 25.00 0.98
N VAL A 398 -12.68 26.18 0.68
CA VAL A 398 -13.48 27.41 0.64
C VAL A 398 -14.08 27.58 -0.74
N ALA A 399 -15.42 27.56 -0.82
CA ALA A 399 -16.13 27.70 -2.08
C ALA A 399 -15.74 28.98 -2.85
N GLY A 400 -15.43 28.83 -4.13
CA GLY A 400 -15.05 29.94 -5.01
C GLY A 400 -13.64 30.47 -4.81
N GLN A 401 -12.79 29.77 -4.06
CA GLN A 401 -11.38 30.14 -3.90
C GLN A 401 -10.43 29.17 -4.63
N TRP A 402 -10.98 28.23 -5.37
CA TRP A 402 -10.28 27.36 -6.32
C TRP A 402 -11.14 27.13 -7.55
N SER A 403 -10.52 26.82 -8.70
CA SER A 403 -11.25 26.63 -9.95
C SER A 403 -10.47 25.79 -10.96
N LEU A 404 -11.20 24.93 -11.68
CA LEU A 404 -10.73 24.26 -12.92
C LEU A 404 -11.27 24.95 -14.17
N ALA A 405 -12.16 25.94 -14.01
CA ALA A 405 -12.82 26.63 -15.12
C ALA A 405 -12.23 28.02 -15.44
N GLU A 406 -11.66 28.74 -14.47
CA GLU A 406 -11.07 30.06 -14.68
C GLU A 406 -9.89 30.04 -15.66
N LYS A 407 -9.11 28.94 -15.69
CA LYS A 407 -8.07 28.67 -16.67
C LYS A 407 -8.18 27.22 -17.12
N PRO A 408 -8.82 26.92 -18.24
CA PRO A 408 -8.94 25.56 -18.73
C PRO A 408 -7.59 24.85 -18.85
N GLY A 409 -7.51 23.60 -18.34
CA GLY A 409 -6.28 22.81 -18.29
C GLY A 409 -5.35 23.19 -17.14
N ALA A 410 -5.85 23.90 -16.13
CA ALA A 410 -5.11 24.21 -14.92
C ALA A 410 -6.01 24.24 -13.69
N LEU A 411 -5.47 23.83 -12.55
CA LEU A 411 -6.05 24.13 -11.23
C LEU A 411 -5.60 25.52 -10.82
N ARG A 412 -6.52 26.45 -10.63
CA ARG A 412 -6.28 27.76 -10.02
C ARG A 412 -6.57 27.71 -8.54
N LEU A 413 -5.61 28.14 -7.73
CA LEU A 413 -5.77 28.35 -6.29
C LEU A 413 -5.60 29.83 -5.97
N HIS A 414 -6.60 30.43 -5.31
CA HIS A 414 -6.53 31.80 -4.82
C HIS A 414 -5.83 31.83 -3.44
N ALA A 415 -4.87 32.75 -3.28
CA ALA A 415 -4.10 32.84 -2.05
C ALA A 415 -4.94 33.47 -0.92
N LEU A 416 -5.37 32.65 0.01
CA LEU A 416 -6.08 33.06 1.21
C LEU A 416 -5.10 33.41 2.35
N PRO A 417 -5.49 34.26 3.33
CA PRO A 417 -4.66 34.53 4.50
C PRO A 417 -4.36 33.24 5.27
N ALA A 418 -3.06 33.02 5.56
CA ALA A 418 -2.61 31.93 6.42
C ALA A 418 -1.22 32.21 6.98
N ASP A 419 -0.92 31.72 8.20
CA ASP A 419 0.36 31.90 8.87
C ASP A 419 1.46 30.98 8.32
N GLY A 420 1.11 30.04 7.42
CA GLY A 420 2.04 29.11 6.80
C GLY A 420 1.36 27.95 6.11
N PHE A 421 2.16 27.05 5.57
CA PHE A 421 1.70 25.95 4.72
C PHE A 421 0.65 25.05 5.39
N LEU A 422 0.83 24.66 6.66
CA LEU A 422 -0.15 23.83 7.38
C LEU A 422 -1.48 24.51 7.63
N TRP A 423 -1.55 25.84 7.51
CA TRP A 423 -2.75 26.65 7.65
C TRP A 423 -3.32 27.13 6.31
N ALA A 424 -2.67 26.73 5.20
CA ALA A 424 -3.11 27.08 3.87
C ALA A 424 -4.41 26.36 3.53
N ARG A 425 -5.51 27.10 3.42
CA ARG A 425 -6.79 26.59 2.97
C ARG A 425 -6.75 26.32 1.47
N ASP A 426 -7.65 25.47 0.98
CA ASP A 426 -7.69 25.03 -0.43
C ASP A 426 -6.39 24.35 -0.89
N THR A 427 -5.71 23.66 0.01
CA THR A 427 -4.58 22.80 -0.32
C THR A 427 -5.12 21.48 -0.88
N LEU A 428 -4.89 21.24 -2.18
CA LEU A 428 -5.30 20.01 -2.87
C LEU A 428 -4.20 18.95 -2.76
N THR A 429 -4.55 17.75 -2.29
CA THR A 429 -3.55 16.73 -1.97
C THR A 429 -3.87 15.39 -2.57
N GLN A 430 -2.83 14.59 -2.82
CA GLN A 430 -2.97 13.14 -3.01
C GLN A 430 -1.90 12.39 -2.22
N ARG A 431 -2.20 11.14 -1.84
CA ARG A 431 -1.29 10.28 -1.09
C ARG A 431 -0.03 9.99 -1.89
N VAL A 432 1.12 9.95 -1.25
CA VAL A 432 2.34 9.41 -1.86
C VAL A 432 2.19 7.91 -2.13
N VAL A 433 2.99 7.36 -3.02
CA VAL A 433 2.98 5.94 -3.37
C VAL A 433 4.35 5.34 -3.11
N GLY A 434 4.38 4.27 -2.35
CA GLY A 434 5.61 3.52 -2.10
C GLY A 434 5.94 2.50 -3.20
N PRO A 435 7.13 1.89 -3.11
CA PRO A 435 8.20 2.27 -2.19
C PRO A 435 8.92 3.56 -2.61
N VAL A 436 8.92 3.90 -3.90
CA VAL A 436 9.56 5.09 -4.47
C VAL A 436 8.61 5.75 -5.44
N SER A 437 8.37 7.03 -5.30
CA SER A 437 7.64 7.81 -6.30
C SER A 437 8.08 9.27 -6.31
N SER A 438 7.76 9.96 -7.41
CA SER A 438 7.97 11.39 -7.53
C SER A 438 6.74 12.07 -8.12
N ALA A 439 6.49 13.30 -7.66
CA ALA A 439 5.48 14.18 -8.24
C ALA A 439 6.16 15.39 -8.88
N THR A 440 5.74 15.75 -10.08
CA THR A 440 6.20 16.95 -10.80
C THR A 440 4.97 17.75 -11.22
N VAL A 441 5.02 19.07 -11.06
CA VAL A 441 3.95 19.97 -11.45
C VAL A 441 4.51 21.22 -12.12
N ARG A 442 3.82 21.75 -13.11
CA ARG A 442 4.11 23.05 -13.69
C ARG A 442 3.34 24.12 -12.93
N LEU A 443 4.01 25.11 -12.41
CA LEU A 443 3.48 26.22 -11.63
C LEU A 443 3.65 27.54 -12.41
N ASP A 444 2.53 28.22 -12.68
CA ASP A 444 2.51 29.60 -13.21
C ASP A 444 2.19 30.56 -12.08
N THR A 445 3.15 31.42 -11.77
CA THR A 445 3.11 32.39 -10.66
C THR A 445 2.79 33.81 -11.09
N SER A 446 2.37 34.01 -12.36
CA SER A 446 2.09 35.34 -12.92
C SER A 446 1.00 36.11 -12.15
N GLY A 447 0.09 35.37 -11.49
CA GLY A 447 -1.01 35.93 -10.70
C GLY A 447 -0.69 36.22 -9.25
N LEU A 448 0.50 35.83 -8.74
CA LEU A 448 0.86 36.06 -7.35
C LEU A 448 1.09 37.54 -7.03
N GLN A 449 0.64 37.96 -5.85
CA GLN A 449 0.81 39.30 -5.29
C GLN A 449 1.78 39.30 -4.10
N ALA A 450 2.08 40.48 -3.57
CA ALA A 450 2.93 40.62 -2.39
C ALA A 450 2.37 39.86 -1.19
N GLY A 451 3.21 39.08 -0.52
CA GLY A 451 2.85 38.19 0.58
C GLY A 451 2.42 36.80 0.18
N ASP A 452 2.23 36.54 -1.14
CA ASP A 452 1.79 35.23 -1.61
C ASP A 452 2.93 34.22 -1.63
N THR A 453 2.58 32.98 -1.29
CA THR A 453 3.40 31.78 -1.44
C THR A 453 2.55 30.69 -2.10
N ALA A 454 3.09 30.06 -3.15
CA ALA A 454 2.45 28.93 -3.82
C ALA A 454 3.46 27.88 -4.25
N GLY A 455 3.11 26.61 -4.21
CA GLY A 455 4.07 25.56 -4.54
C GLY A 455 3.56 24.12 -4.43
N LEU A 456 4.54 23.21 -4.45
CA LEU A 456 4.38 21.77 -4.25
C LEU A 456 4.99 21.38 -2.90
N GLY A 457 4.22 20.74 -2.04
CA GLY A 457 4.64 20.30 -0.72
C GLY A 457 4.52 18.79 -0.49
N LEU A 458 5.18 18.34 0.57
CA LEU A 458 4.88 17.12 1.30
C LEU A 458 4.15 17.52 2.57
N LEU A 459 2.84 17.33 2.57
CA LEU A 459 1.99 17.63 3.70
C LEU A 459 2.08 16.47 4.69
N ASN A 460 2.66 16.72 5.82
CA ASN A 460 2.69 15.91 7.04
C ASN A 460 3.23 16.80 8.17
N MET A 461 3.47 16.26 9.34
CA MET A 461 4.13 16.94 10.46
C MET A 461 5.38 16.17 10.90
N PRO A 462 6.62 16.64 10.57
CA PRO A 462 6.95 17.93 9.96
C PRO A 462 6.66 17.99 8.45
N ALA A 463 6.30 19.18 7.98
CA ALA A 463 6.06 19.47 6.57
C ALA A 463 7.34 19.92 5.84
N ALA A 464 7.35 19.82 4.51
CA ALA A 464 8.34 20.44 3.65
C ALA A 464 7.70 20.84 2.32
N TRP A 465 8.23 21.90 1.68
CA TRP A 465 7.69 22.34 0.39
C TRP A 465 8.74 23.07 -0.45
N LEU A 466 8.48 23.15 -1.73
CA LEU A 466 9.17 23.96 -2.71
C LEU A 466 8.14 24.84 -3.42
N GLY A 467 8.37 26.13 -3.44
CA GLY A 467 7.40 27.07 -4.02
C GLY A 467 7.98 28.44 -4.26
N VAL A 468 7.18 29.32 -4.86
CA VAL A 468 7.51 30.71 -5.10
C VAL A 468 6.93 31.56 -3.97
N VAL A 469 7.82 32.35 -3.35
CA VAL A 469 7.48 33.34 -2.32
C VAL A 469 7.61 34.74 -2.94
N ARG A 470 6.56 35.54 -2.80
CA ARG A 470 6.55 36.93 -3.27
C ARG A 470 6.56 37.89 -2.11
N ASP A 471 7.72 38.45 -1.83
CA ASP A 471 7.92 39.45 -0.79
C ASP A 471 8.12 40.84 -1.42
N GLY A 472 7.12 41.71 -1.30
CA GLY A 472 7.08 42.99 -1.96
C GLY A 472 7.28 42.89 -3.48
N GLY A 473 8.28 43.59 -4.01
CA GLY A 473 8.60 43.53 -5.45
C GLY A 473 9.51 42.37 -5.87
N ARG A 474 9.94 41.52 -4.93
CA ARG A 474 10.86 40.41 -5.18
C ARG A 474 10.13 39.08 -5.19
N ALA A 475 10.48 38.18 -6.13
CA ALA A 475 10.04 36.81 -6.15
C ALA A 475 11.24 35.87 -6.08
N VAL A 476 11.17 34.89 -5.19
CA VAL A 476 12.19 33.84 -5.04
C VAL A 476 11.53 32.47 -5.11
N LEU A 477 12.24 31.49 -5.65
CA LEU A 477 11.94 30.09 -5.49
C LEU A 477 12.57 29.65 -4.17
N ARG A 478 11.75 29.17 -3.25
CA ARG A 478 12.15 28.76 -1.89
C ARG A 478 11.84 27.31 -1.65
N TRP A 479 12.84 26.56 -1.20
CA TRP A 479 12.64 25.32 -0.46
C TRP A 479 12.53 25.64 1.03
N TYR A 480 11.60 24.99 1.70
CA TYR A 480 11.39 25.10 3.15
C TYR A 480 11.23 23.74 3.79
N GLY A 481 11.94 23.48 4.89
CA GLY A 481 11.81 22.30 5.73
C GLY A 481 11.44 22.71 7.16
N GLN A 482 10.26 22.34 7.62
CA GLN A 482 9.76 22.66 8.97
C GLN A 482 10.67 22.11 10.06
N SER A 483 11.29 20.93 9.84
CA SER A 483 12.26 20.37 10.78
C SER A 483 13.52 21.27 10.82
N GLY A 484 13.70 21.98 11.92
CA GLY A 484 14.81 22.91 12.12
C GLY A 484 14.63 24.27 11.46
N ASP A 485 13.43 24.60 10.98
CA ASP A 485 13.08 25.89 10.33
C ASP A 485 14.11 26.33 9.29
N ARG A 486 14.38 25.44 8.32
CA ARG A 486 15.42 25.61 7.31
C ARG A 486 14.84 26.03 5.97
N HIS A 487 15.55 26.88 5.24
CA HIS A 487 15.19 27.24 3.89
C HIS A 487 16.39 27.46 2.99
N ALA A 488 16.16 27.37 1.68
CA ALA A 488 17.11 27.70 0.63
C ALA A 488 16.36 28.47 -0.48
N ASP A 489 16.96 29.60 -0.92
CA ASP A 489 16.37 30.49 -1.92
C ASP A 489 17.17 30.52 -3.20
N VAL A 490 16.46 30.51 -4.33
CA VAL A 490 17.04 30.76 -5.68
C VAL A 490 16.24 31.87 -6.35
N PRO A 491 16.87 32.80 -7.08
CA PRO A 491 16.14 33.82 -7.82
C PRO A 491 15.15 33.23 -8.82
N LEU A 492 13.91 33.69 -8.81
CA LEU A 492 12.92 33.29 -9.81
C LEU A 492 13.27 33.94 -11.16
N ARG A 493 13.69 33.14 -12.14
CA ARG A 493 14.15 33.64 -13.48
C ARG A 493 12.98 33.81 -14.46
N LYS A 494 11.88 33.07 -14.29
CA LYS A 494 10.69 33.08 -15.12
C LYS A 494 9.46 32.90 -14.23
N PRO A 495 8.29 33.43 -14.61
CA PRO A 495 7.08 33.26 -13.82
C PRO A 495 6.55 31.82 -13.83
N VAL A 496 6.99 30.99 -14.78
CA VAL A 496 6.64 29.58 -14.90
C VAL A 496 7.83 28.73 -14.53
N VAL A 497 7.62 27.78 -13.63
CA VAL A 497 8.64 26.84 -13.12
C VAL A 497 8.03 25.46 -12.93
N GLN A 498 8.79 24.41 -13.21
CA GLN A 498 8.43 23.06 -12.82
C GLN A 498 9.03 22.72 -11.47
N LEU A 499 8.20 22.20 -10.57
CA LEU A 499 8.56 21.78 -9.24
C LEU A 499 8.47 20.26 -9.17
N ARG A 500 9.43 19.62 -8.53
CA ARG A 500 9.46 18.18 -8.32
C ARG A 500 9.80 17.84 -6.88
N VAL A 501 9.10 16.84 -6.35
CA VAL A 501 9.48 16.14 -5.13
C VAL A 501 9.64 14.66 -5.43
N SER A 502 10.75 14.06 -5.02
CA SER A 502 11.06 12.65 -5.17
C SER A 502 11.23 12.03 -3.79
N GLY A 503 10.49 10.95 -3.51
CA GLY A 503 10.50 10.25 -2.23
C GLY A 503 10.95 8.80 -2.39
N ASP A 504 11.87 8.38 -1.54
CA ASP A 504 12.16 6.98 -1.21
C ASP A 504 11.55 6.74 0.17
N TYR A 505 10.36 6.17 0.17
CA TYR A 505 9.57 5.95 1.39
C TYR A 505 10.00 4.69 2.14
N ASP A 506 10.87 3.88 1.53
CA ASP A 506 11.51 2.75 2.18
C ASP A 506 12.73 3.20 3.00
N GLU A 507 13.38 4.30 2.59
CA GLU A 507 14.45 4.97 3.35
C GLU A 507 13.95 6.18 4.16
N ASP A 508 12.66 6.49 4.10
CA ASP A 508 12.06 7.65 4.78
C ASP A 508 12.73 8.98 4.41
N LEU A 509 13.02 9.16 3.13
CA LEU A 509 13.72 10.33 2.61
C LEU A 509 13.02 10.93 1.39
N ALA A 510 13.00 12.27 1.31
CA ALA A 510 12.58 12.98 0.11
C ALA A 510 13.58 14.07 -0.28
N ARG A 511 13.54 14.46 -1.57
CA ARG A 511 14.33 15.55 -2.15
C ARG A 511 13.46 16.42 -3.02
N PHE A 512 13.77 17.70 -3.08
CA PHE A 512 13.10 18.66 -3.93
C PHE A 512 14.04 19.13 -5.04
N SER A 513 13.47 19.36 -6.22
CA SER A 513 14.19 19.92 -7.37
C SER A 513 13.25 20.78 -8.20
N PHE A 514 13.81 21.64 -9.03
CA PHE A 514 13.05 22.52 -9.92
C PHE A 514 13.69 22.60 -11.31
N SER A 515 12.89 23.05 -12.28
CA SER A 515 13.35 23.29 -13.64
C SER A 515 12.67 24.53 -14.24
N PHE A 516 13.44 25.36 -14.95
CA PHE A 516 12.91 26.48 -15.73
C PHE A 516 12.69 26.14 -17.22
N ASP A 517 13.16 25.03 -17.71
CA ASP A 517 13.02 24.56 -19.10
C ASP A 517 12.16 23.31 -19.24
N GLY A 518 11.90 22.61 -18.14
CA GLY A 518 11.12 21.36 -18.09
C GLY A 518 11.94 20.09 -18.37
N GLU A 519 13.22 20.22 -18.67
CA GLU A 519 14.12 19.10 -19.01
C GLU A 519 15.21 18.91 -17.96
N HIS A 520 15.88 19.99 -17.56
CA HIS A 520 16.98 19.95 -16.60
C HIS A 520 16.49 20.36 -15.21
N PHE A 521 16.56 19.43 -14.27
CA PHE A 521 16.18 19.65 -12.88
C PHE A 521 17.40 19.89 -12.01
N GLU A 522 17.35 20.95 -11.22
CA GLU A 522 18.36 21.33 -10.23
C GLU A 522 17.82 21.00 -8.83
N ASP A 523 18.60 20.29 -8.00
CA ASP A 523 18.25 20.03 -6.61
C ASP A 523 18.30 21.31 -5.78
N ILE A 524 17.42 21.42 -4.78
CA ILE A 524 17.36 22.55 -3.87
C ILE A 524 17.07 22.09 -2.44
N GLY A 525 17.76 22.68 -1.48
CA GLY A 525 17.63 22.35 -0.08
C GLY A 525 18.32 21.04 0.29
N GLU A 526 18.05 20.57 1.48
CA GLU A 526 18.58 19.32 2.01
C GLU A 526 17.57 18.17 1.86
N PRO A 527 18.04 16.91 1.92
CA PRO A 527 17.13 15.78 2.02
C PRO A 527 16.23 15.89 3.23
N VAL A 528 14.95 15.67 3.04
CA VAL A 528 13.91 15.72 4.09
C VAL A 528 13.70 14.32 4.63
N ARG A 529 13.88 14.13 5.94
CA ARG A 529 13.44 12.92 6.62
C ARG A 529 11.94 12.94 6.82
N LEU A 530 11.31 11.79 6.59
CA LEU A 530 9.85 11.60 6.61
C LEU A 530 9.47 10.57 7.68
N PRO A 531 9.60 10.88 8.98
CA PRO A 531 9.20 9.91 9.98
C PRO A 531 7.68 9.70 9.94
N TYR A 532 7.24 8.44 9.95
CA TYR A 532 5.85 8.16 10.29
C TYR A 532 5.59 8.56 11.75
N GLN A 533 4.52 9.28 11.98
CA GLN A 533 4.12 9.69 13.33
C GLN A 533 2.60 9.85 13.45
N LEU A 534 2.11 9.69 14.66
CA LEU A 534 0.69 9.66 14.95
C LEU A 534 -0.01 11.04 14.93
N LYS A 535 0.73 12.15 14.74
CA LYS A 535 0.14 13.50 14.76
C LYS A 535 -0.94 13.72 13.69
N THR A 536 -0.76 13.11 12.53
CA THR A 536 -1.75 13.17 11.44
C THR A 536 -2.47 11.84 11.24
N PHE A 537 -1.99 10.77 11.84
CA PHE A 537 -2.39 9.38 11.55
C PHE A 537 -2.35 9.02 10.06
N GLN A 538 -1.58 9.78 9.29
CA GLN A 538 -1.44 9.61 7.84
C GLN A 538 0.02 9.68 7.42
N GLY A 539 0.35 9.04 6.29
CA GLY A 539 1.59 9.28 5.57
C GLY A 539 1.63 10.67 4.93
N PRO A 540 2.77 11.07 4.34
CA PRO A 540 2.86 12.33 3.63
C PRO A 540 1.97 12.33 2.39
N ARG A 541 1.56 13.52 1.98
CA ARG A 541 0.75 13.75 0.80
C ARG A 541 1.43 14.75 -0.11
N TYR A 542 1.44 14.51 -1.41
CA TYR A 542 1.75 15.55 -2.39
C TYR A 542 0.68 16.63 -2.30
N ALA A 543 1.07 17.89 -2.16
CA ALA A 543 0.17 18.99 -1.87
C ALA A 543 0.43 20.17 -2.80
N LEU A 544 -0.63 20.62 -3.49
CA LEU A 544 -0.65 21.87 -4.25
C LEU A 544 -1.30 22.93 -3.38
N PHE A 545 -0.63 24.05 -3.16
CA PHE A 545 -1.07 25.06 -2.21
C PHE A 545 -0.80 26.49 -2.66
N ALA A 546 -1.61 27.43 -2.18
CA ALA A 546 -1.38 28.86 -2.27
C ALA A 546 -1.91 29.57 -1.02
N TYR A 547 -1.14 30.50 -0.45
CA TYR A 547 -1.57 31.30 0.69
C TYR A 547 -0.90 32.67 0.70
N ASN A 548 -1.49 33.61 1.47
CA ASN A 548 -0.91 34.95 1.70
C ASN A 548 -0.53 35.12 3.16
N SER A 549 0.78 35.32 3.43
CA SER A 549 1.33 35.50 4.78
C SER A 549 1.20 36.93 5.33
N ALA A 550 0.75 37.89 4.52
CA ALA A 550 0.53 39.25 4.96
C ALA A 550 -0.86 39.48 5.58
N GLY A 551 -1.65 38.41 5.78
CA GLY A 551 -2.96 38.49 6.42
C GLY A 551 -4.07 39.05 5.52
N ALA A 552 -3.85 39.21 4.23
CA ALA A 552 -4.81 39.71 3.25
C ALA A 552 -5.18 38.62 2.22
N ARG A 553 -6.21 38.85 1.45
CA ARG A 553 -6.44 38.09 0.23
C ARG A 553 -5.39 38.47 -0.79
N GLY A 554 -4.66 37.45 -1.29
CA GLY A 554 -3.64 37.63 -2.30
C GLY A 554 -4.18 37.51 -3.72
N GLY A 555 -3.26 37.16 -4.63
CA GLY A 555 -3.55 36.79 -6.01
C GLY A 555 -3.91 35.31 -6.15
N TYR A 556 -3.38 34.70 -7.18
CA TYR A 556 -3.62 33.29 -7.49
C TYR A 556 -2.37 32.63 -8.10
N ALA A 557 -2.33 31.30 -8.06
CA ALA A 557 -1.38 30.46 -8.76
C ALA A 557 -2.12 29.42 -9.60
N ASP A 558 -1.56 29.10 -10.77
CA ASP A 558 -2.11 28.07 -11.68
C ASP A 558 -1.16 26.87 -11.71
N PHE A 559 -1.72 25.69 -11.49
CA PHE A 559 -1.02 24.42 -11.52
C PHE A 559 -1.51 23.59 -12.70
N ASP A 560 -0.62 23.10 -13.51
CA ASP A 560 -0.96 22.18 -14.60
C ASP A 560 0.08 21.05 -14.72
N ASP A 561 -0.24 20.05 -15.57
CA ASP A 561 0.67 18.95 -15.90
C ASP A 561 1.25 18.26 -14.65
N PHE A 562 0.38 17.90 -13.69
CA PHE A 562 0.79 17.13 -12.54
C PHE A 562 1.05 15.68 -12.94
N ARG A 563 2.29 15.23 -12.76
CA ARG A 563 2.74 13.89 -13.14
C ARG A 563 3.29 13.15 -11.94
N VAL A 564 2.80 11.94 -11.72
CA VAL A 564 3.38 11.00 -10.77
C VAL A 564 4.16 9.94 -11.53
N HIS A 565 5.38 9.69 -11.12
CA HIS A 565 6.25 8.65 -11.66
C HIS A 565 6.60 7.64 -10.56
N GLU A 566 6.37 6.36 -10.84
CA GLU A 566 6.52 5.23 -9.94
C GLU A 566 7.47 4.20 -10.59
N PRO A 567 8.79 4.32 -10.40
CA PRO A 567 9.78 3.52 -11.13
C PRO A 567 9.71 2.02 -10.83
N LEU A 568 9.10 1.63 -9.71
CA LEU A 568 8.99 0.24 -9.26
C LEU A 568 7.58 -0.35 -9.51
N ALA A 569 6.70 0.36 -10.21
CA ALA A 569 5.39 -0.18 -10.57
C ALA A 569 5.48 -1.31 -11.62
N ASP A 570 6.43 -1.24 -12.55
CA ASP A 570 6.74 -2.34 -13.47
C ASP A 570 7.76 -3.31 -12.85
N ARG A 571 7.27 -4.47 -12.45
CA ARG A 571 8.06 -5.55 -11.83
C ARG A 571 8.35 -6.72 -12.77
N SER A 572 8.02 -6.58 -14.05
CA SER A 572 8.11 -7.68 -15.04
C SER A 572 9.51 -8.28 -15.18
N ARG A 573 10.55 -7.56 -14.78
CA ARG A 573 11.96 -7.96 -14.87
C ARG A 573 12.62 -8.28 -13.54
N ASN A 574 11.88 -8.21 -12.43
CA ASN A 574 12.47 -8.39 -11.10
C ASN A 574 12.86 -9.84 -10.85
N ILE A 575 12.09 -10.80 -11.38
CA ILE A 575 12.49 -12.21 -11.36
C ILE A 575 13.35 -12.51 -12.59
N PRO A 576 14.58 -13.00 -12.41
CA PRO A 576 15.53 -13.22 -13.51
C PRO A 576 15.26 -14.53 -14.27
N TYR A 577 14.06 -14.72 -14.78
CA TYR A 577 13.70 -15.94 -15.53
C TYR A 577 14.64 -16.23 -16.68
N GLY A 578 15.07 -17.49 -16.79
CA GLY A 578 15.98 -18.00 -17.81
C GLY A 578 17.44 -17.58 -17.65
N LYS A 579 17.75 -16.67 -16.73
CA LYS A 579 19.11 -16.18 -16.50
C LYS A 579 19.88 -17.11 -15.58
N VAL A 580 21.21 -17.08 -15.73
CA VAL A 580 22.14 -17.65 -14.77
C VAL A 580 22.55 -16.57 -13.79
N VAL A 581 22.44 -16.85 -12.50
CA VAL A 581 22.70 -15.88 -11.43
C VAL A 581 23.56 -16.47 -10.33
N THR A 582 24.24 -15.63 -9.59
CA THR A 582 24.75 -15.92 -8.25
C THR A 582 23.77 -15.42 -7.19
N LEU A 583 23.77 -16.04 -6.03
CA LEU A 583 22.91 -15.69 -4.90
C LEU A 583 23.81 -15.32 -3.72
N ALA A 584 23.75 -14.04 -3.31
CA ALA A 584 24.48 -13.53 -2.15
C ALA A 584 23.56 -13.35 -0.97
N ASN A 585 24.00 -13.65 0.23
CA ASN A 585 23.30 -13.26 1.45
C ASN A 585 23.45 -11.74 1.68
N LEU A 586 22.35 -11.06 1.92
CA LEU A 586 22.40 -9.60 2.12
C LEU A 586 23.19 -9.20 3.38
N GLY A 587 23.12 -10.00 4.44
CA GLY A 587 23.68 -9.66 5.74
C GLY A 587 25.21 -9.60 5.77
N ASP A 588 25.87 -10.60 5.18
CA ASP A 588 27.32 -10.75 5.23
C ASP A 588 27.98 -10.82 3.83
N GLY A 589 27.19 -10.79 2.76
CA GLY A 589 27.66 -10.84 1.38
C GLY A 589 28.15 -12.22 0.95
N THR A 590 28.04 -13.26 1.75
CA THR A 590 28.48 -14.60 1.38
C THR A 590 27.67 -15.14 0.20
N ILE A 591 28.35 -15.88 -0.69
CA ILE A 591 27.75 -16.45 -1.91
C ILE A 591 27.28 -17.88 -1.63
N ALA A 592 26.06 -18.20 -2.04
CA ALA A 592 25.56 -19.57 -1.99
C ALA A 592 26.29 -20.45 -3.00
N ARG A 593 26.86 -21.54 -2.56
CA ARG A 593 27.60 -22.52 -3.38
C ARG A 593 27.13 -23.94 -3.09
N VAL A 594 27.08 -24.77 -4.11
CA VAL A 594 26.87 -26.21 -3.96
C VAL A 594 28.13 -26.88 -3.40
N HIS A 595 27.95 -27.59 -2.30
CA HIS A 595 28.99 -28.47 -1.74
C HIS A 595 28.90 -29.87 -2.38
N PRO A 596 30.01 -30.60 -2.55
CA PRO A 596 29.99 -31.98 -3.12
C PRO A 596 29.05 -32.98 -2.42
N LEU A 597 28.63 -32.70 -1.20
CA LEU A 597 27.63 -33.48 -0.46
C LEU A 597 26.17 -33.14 -0.82
N GLY A 598 25.95 -32.32 -1.85
CA GLY A 598 24.61 -31.93 -2.31
C GLY A 598 23.85 -30.98 -1.35
N VAL A 599 24.55 -30.14 -0.61
CA VAL A 599 24.00 -29.07 0.24
C VAL A 599 24.48 -27.71 -0.25
N LEU A 600 23.77 -26.66 0.09
CA LEU A 600 24.25 -25.29 -0.08
C LEU A 600 25.08 -24.86 1.11
N GLN A 601 26.20 -24.17 0.83
CA GLN A 601 27.04 -23.54 1.85
C GLN A 601 27.38 -22.10 1.46
N PRO A 602 27.59 -21.20 2.42
CA PRO A 602 28.12 -19.88 2.14
C PRO A 602 29.63 -19.94 1.90
N VAL A 603 30.10 -19.16 0.93
CA VAL A 603 31.52 -18.92 0.67
C VAL A 603 31.82 -17.45 0.62
N ALA A 604 33.02 -17.04 1.03
CA ALA A 604 33.41 -15.64 1.02
C ALA A 604 33.36 -15.05 -0.40
N PRO A 605 32.89 -13.83 -0.61
CA PRO A 605 32.73 -13.22 -1.94
C PRO A 605 34.05 -13.14 -2.73
N ALA A 606 35.17 -12.92 -2.03
CA ALA A 606 36.52 -12.82 -2.63
C ALA A 606 37.19 -14.19 -2.86
N SER A 607 36.53 -15.29 -2.56
CA SER A 607 37.09 -16.62 -2.77
C SER A 607 36.97 -17.03 -4.25
N LYS A 608 37.91 -17.84 -4.72
CA LYS A 608 37.83 -18.47 -6.07
C LYS A 608 36.60 -19.39 -6.21
N GLU A 609 36.06 -19.83 -5.11
CA GLU A 609 34.89 -20.71 -5.06
C GLU A 609 33.60 -19.93 -5.35
N ALA A 610 33.53 -18.61 -5.03
CA ALA A 610 32.41 -17.74 -5.32
C ALA A 610 32.23 -17.54 -6.84
N ASP A 611 33.30 -17.55 -7.62
CA ASP A 611 33.25 -17.40 -9.08
C ASP A 611 33.09 -18.77 -9.81
N GLY A 612 33.09 -19.85 -9.07
CA GLY A 612 32.99 -21.21 -9.60
C GLY A 612 31.60 -21.55 -10.15
N ILE A 613 31.54 -22.54 -11.06
CA ILE A 613 30.27 -23.01 -11.64
C ILE A 613 29.27 -23.52 -10.58
N ALA A 614 29.77 -24.03 -9.46
CA ALA A 614 28.97 -24.52 -8.35
C ALA A 614 28.26 -23.38 -7.53
N ALA A 615 28.63 -22.11 -7.78
CA ALA A 615 27.96 -20.97 -7.20
C ALA A 615 26.94 -20.31 -8.15
N ARG A 616 26.66 -20.96 -9.29
CA ARG A 616 25.79 -20.43 -10.35
C ARG A 616 24.52 -21.24 -10.44
N PHE A 617 23.40 -20.53 -10.56
CA PHE A 617 22.06 -21.12 -10.62
C PHE A 617 21.29 -20.53 -11.79
N ARG A 618 20.64 -21.40 -12.58
CA ARG A 618 19.66 -20.98 -13.58
C ARG A 618 18.28 -20.89 -12.95
N VAL A 619 17.62 -19.75 -13.13
CA VAL A 619 16.26 -19.52 -12.64
C VAL A 619 15.26 -19.96 -13.71
N HIS A 620 14.55 -21.03 -13.47
CA HIS A 620 13.51 -21.52 -14.35
C HIS A 620 12.14 -20.97 -13.95
N ASP A 621 11.39 -20.46 -14.94
CA ASP A 621 9.99 -20.13 -14.77
C ASP A 621 9.14 -21.41 -14.72
N ARG A 622 8.28 -21.52 -13.71
CA ARG A 622 7.30 -22.62 -13.56
C ARG A 622 5.87 -22.12 -13.54
N GLY A 623 5.67 -20.89 -14.01
CA GLY A 623 4.38 -20.21 -14.08
C GLY A 623 3.87 -19.75 -12.72
N GLN A 624 3.00 -18.75 -12.72
CA GLN A 624 2.37 -18.18 -11.53
C GLN A 624 3.41 -17.78 -10.46
N GLY A 625 4.49 -17.09 -10.85
CA GLY A 625 5.52 -16.62 -9.92
C GLY A 625 6.39 -17.72 -9.30
N ARG A 626 6.15 -18.99 -9.64
CA ARG A 626 6.94 -20.13 -9.16
C ARG A 626 8.24 -20.22 -9.90
N VAL A 627 9.30 -20.52 -9.16
CA VAL A 627 10.63 -20.75 -9.71
C VAL A 627 11.19 -22.11 -9.28
N ALA A 628 12.06 -22.65 -10.12
CA ALA A 628 12.99 -23.71 -9.75
C ALA A 628 14.41 -23.24 -10.06
N LEU A 629 15.37 -23.53 -9.18
CA LEU A 629 16.77 -23.12 -9.31
C LEU A 629 17.63 -24.33 -9.61
N GLU A 630 18.17 -24.39 -10.83
CA GLU A 630 19.08 -25.45 -11.29
C GLU A 630 20.51 -25.02 -11.02
N ALA A 631 21.29 -25.88 -10.35
CA ALA A 631 22.72 -25.67 -10.17
C ALA A 631 23.48 -25.98 -11.47
N MET A 632 24.34 -25.06 -11.89
CA MET A 632 25.03 -25.15 -13.18
C MET A 632 26.17 -26.16 -13.20
N ASP A 633 26.55 -26.71 -12.05
CA ASP A 633 27.55 -27.79 -11.94
C ASP A 633 26.96 -29.19 -12.23
N GLY A 634 25.67 -29.28 -12.52
CA GLY A 634 24.96 -30.51 -12.82
C GLY A 634 24.51 -31.32 -11.61
N SER A 635 24.62 -30.78 -10.41
CA SER A 635 24.19 -31.46 -9.18
C SER A 635 22.67 -31.53 -9.00
N GLY A 636 21.89 -30.79 -9.81
CA GLY A 636 20.41 -30.80 -9.82
C GLY A 636 19.79 -29.49 -9.42
N PHE A 637 18.59 -29.57 -8.85
CA PHE A 637 17.77 -28.41 -8.43
C PHE A 637 17.77 -28.25 -6.93
N LEU A 638 17.68 -27.00 -6.45
CA LEU A 638 17.35 -26.75 -5.06
C LEU A 638 16.05 -27.46 -4.73
N THR A 639 16.06 -28.32 -3.72
CA THR A 639 14.93 -29.16 -3.34
C THR A 639 14.79 -29.17 -1.82
N VAL A 640 13.58 -29.02 -1.32
CA VAL A 640 13.30 -29.12 0.11
C VAL A 640 13.05 -30.57 0.49
N VAL A 641 13.79 -31.06 1.48
CA VAL A 641 13.65 -32.41 2.04
C VAL A 641 13.27 -32.33 3.52
N GLY A 642 12.63 -33.37 4.04
CA GLY A 642 12.16 -33.40 5.42
C GLY A 642 10.85 -32.65 5.64
N ILE A 643 10.47 -32.46 6.89
CA ILE A 643 9.22 -31.81 7.32
C ILE A 643 9.47 -30.93 8.53
N GLY A 644 8.62 -29.92 8.71
CA GLY A 644 8.64 -29.06 9.90
C GLY A 644 10.01 -28.41 10.12
N LEU A 645 10.48 -28.43 11.35
CA LEU A 645 11.77 -27.85 11.75
C LEU A 645 12.98 -28.64 11.28
N SER A 646 12.81 -29.90 10.86
CA SER A 646 13.88 -30.75 10.31
C SER A 646 14.01 -30.65 8.78
N ALA A 647 13.25 -29.77 8.15
CA ALA A 647 13.38 -29.54 6.71
C ALA A 647 14.75 -28.92 6.38
N ASP A 648 15.35 -29.37 5.29
CA ASP A 648 16.66 -28.93 4.79
C ASP A 648 16.61 -28.70 3.28
N VAL A 649 17.60 -28.03 2.73
CA VAL A 649 17.76 -27.79 1.29
C VAL A 649 18.85 -28.69 0.74
N ARG A 650 18.52 -29.44 -0.32
CA ARG A 650 19.41 -30.34 -1.01
C ARG A 650 19.41 -30.10 -2.53
N LEU A 651 20.44 -30.51 -3.22
CA LEU A 651 20.47 -30.58 -4.68
C LEU A 651 20.00 -31.98 -5.09
N LEU A 652 18.87 -32.06 -5.77
CA LEU A 652 18.22 -33.29 -6.22
C LEU A 652 17.66 -33.12 -7.63
N PRO A 653 17.28 -34.20 -8.34
CA PRO A 653 16.47 -34.05 -9.55
C PRO A 653 15.23 -33.23 -9.33
N GLU A 654 14.79 -32.46 -10.33
CA GLU A 654 13.64 -31.63 -10.24
C GLU A 654 12.38 -32.41 -9.82
N SER A 655 11.62 -31.84 -8.88
CA SER A 655 10.40 -32.44 -8.37
C SER A 655 9.46 -31.29 -7.90
N PRO A 656 8.20 -31.58 -7.53
CA PRO A 656 7.34 -30.58 -6.90
C PRO A 656 7.95 -29.92 -5.65
N ASP A 657 8.84 -30.62 -4.97
CA ASP A 657 9.55 -30.15 -3.78
C ASP A 657 10.69 -29.16 -4.10
N SER A 658 10.99 -28.98 -5.40
CA SER A 658 11.97 -27.99 -5.90
C SER A 658 11.33 -26.64 -6.27
N LEU A 659 10.03 -26.44 -5.96
CA LEU A 659 9.31 -25.23 -6.30
C LEU A 659 9.32 -24.23 -5.17
N PHE A 660 9.62 -22.98 -5.53
CA PHE A 660 9.61 -21.84 -4.61
C PHE A 660 8.75 -20.71 -5.16
N MET A 661 8.14 -19.94 -4.27
CA MET A 661 7.58 -18.62 -4.58
C MET A 661 8.69 -17.58 -4.40
N TRP A 662 8.94 -16.81 -5.44
CA TRP A 662 9.88 -15.71 -5.39
C TRP A 662 9.23 -14.52 -4.66
N GLN A 663 9.81 -14.09 -3.55
CA GLN A 663 9.36 -12.95 -2.76
C GLN A 663 10.21 -11.75 -3.12
N ASP A 664 9.79 -10.94 -4.09
CA ASP A 664 10.49 -9.71 -4.48
C ASP A 664 10.38 -8.65 -3.38
N LEU A 665 11.50 -8.12 -2.93
CA LEU A 665 11.57 -7.07 -1.92
C LEU A 665 11.61 -5.66 -2.53
N LEU A 666 11.46 -5.53 -3.84
CA LEU A 666 11.35 -4.28 -4.59
C LEU A 666 12.57 -3.35 -4.42
N ARG A 667 13.74 -3.90 -4.10
CA ARG A 667 14.94 -3.12 -3.87
C ARG A 667 16.20 -3.89 -4.28
N ASP A 668 17.03 -3.28 -5.10
CA ASP A 668 18.40 -3.73 -5.42
C ASP A 668 18.55 -5.24 -5.69
N ARG A 669 17.58 -5.84 -6.38
CA ARG A 669 17.54 -7.28 -6.67
C ARG A 669 17.47 -8.16 -5.40
N GLN A 670 16.96 -7.61 -4.32
CA GLN A 670 16.73 -8.32 -3.06
C GLN A 670 15.46 -9.17 -3.16
N PHE A 671 15.53 -10.38 -2.63
CA PHE A 671 14.42 -11.32 -2.64
C PHE A 671 14.56 -12.36 -1.53
N MET A 672 13.48 -13.11 -1.28
CA MET A 672 13.48 -14.31 -0.46
C MET A 672 12.88 -15.47 -1.27
N LEU A 673 13.24 -16.70 -0.92
CA LEU A 673 12.68 -17.91 -1.49
C LEU A 673 11.77 -18.60 -0.48
N LEU A 674 10.46 -18.62 -0.76
CA LEU A 674 9.46 -19.33 0.02
C LEU A 674 9.21 -20.70 -0.59
N SER A 675 9.55 -21.78 0.11
CA SER A 675 9.26 -23.14 -0.34
C SER A 675 7.76 -23.40 -0.38
N LEU A 676 7.26 -23.91 -1.51
CA LEU A 676 5.85 -24.29 -1.64
C LEU A 676 5.54 -25.64 -0.95
N ARG A 677 6.56 -26.41 -0.57
CA ARG A 677 6.39 -27.64 0.20
C ARG A 677 6.10 -27.40 1.68
N THR A 678 6.80 -26.44 2.28
CA THR A 678 6.80 -26.25 3.74
C THR A 678 6.27 -24.89 4.17
N ASN A 679 6.06 -23.97 3.21
CA ASN A 679 5.74 -22.57 3.44
C ASN A 679 6.77 -21.85 4.32
N ARG A 680 8.03 -22.28 4.25
CA ARG A 680 9.17 -21.70 4.99
C ARG A 680 10.20 -21.14 4.04
N TYR A 681 11.04 -20.25 4.54
CA TYR A 681 12.05 -19.55 3.75
C TYR A 681 13.38 -20.28 3.72
N VAL A 682 14.07 -20.19 2.59
CA VAL A 682 15.48 -20.59 2.46
C VAL A 682 16.35 -19.51 3.10
N GLY A 683 17.32 -19.89 3.91
CA GLY A 683 18.22 -18.92 4.52
C GLY A 683 19.44 -19.56 5.18
N LEU A 684 20.36 -18.74 5.66
CA LEU A 684 21.51 -19.18 6.44
C LEU A 684 21.09 -19.52 7.87
N LEU A 685 21.66 -20.60 8.40
CA LEU A 685 21.57 -20.88 9.81
C LEU A 685 22.48 -19.92 10.58
N PRO A 686 21.96 -19.16 11.55
CA PRO A 686 22.81 -18.31 12.36
C PRO A 686 23.75 -19.15 13.23
N ASP A 687 25.00 -18.74 13.33
CA ASP A 687 26.03 -19.39 14.16
C ASP A 687 25.79 -19.22 15.67
N SER A 688 24.79 -18.47 16.07
CA SER A 688 24.61 -18.04 17.45
C SER A 688 24.14 -19.12 18.41
N GLY A 689 23.68 -20.27 17.91
CA GLY A 689 23.06 -21.30 18.78
C GLY A 689 21.81 -20.83 19.53
N GLU A 690 21.42 -19.57 19.36
CA GLU A 690 20.20 -19.04 19.97
C GLU A 690 18.97 -19.54 19.20
N PRO A 691 17.98 -20.09 19.92
CA PRO A 691 16.72 -20.46 19.30
C PRO A 691 16.06 -19.21 18.74
N TYR A 692 15.42 -19.32 17.59
CA TYR A 692 14.50 -18.29 17.13
C TYR A 692 13.42 -18.14 18.20
N GLY A 693 13.60 -17.15 19.07
CA GLY A 693 12.63 -16.84 20.12
C GLY A 693 11.36 -16.28 19.52
N ALA A 694 10.27 -16.50 20.21
CA ALA A 694 9.08 -15.69 20.06
C ALA A 694 9.45 -14.21 20.23
N ASP A 695 8.64 -13.37 19.65
CA ASP A 695 8.63 -11.94 19.81
C ASP A 695 9.48 -11.40 20.95
N ARG A 696 10.60 -10.78 20.63
CA ARG A 696 11.35 -10.00 21.62
C ARG A 696 10.87 -8.57 21.53
N PRO A 697 10.24 -8.03 22.57
CA PRO A 697 9.85 -6.62 22.61
C PRO A 697 11.02 -5.71 22.24
N GLY A 698 10.80 -4.76 21.34
CA GLY A 698 11.81 -3.79 20.93
C GLY A 698 12.87 -4.31 19.95
N THR A 699 12.74 -5.51 19.40
CA THR A 699 13.61 -5.99 18.33
C THR A 699 13.37 -5.15 17.08
N ARG A 700 14.38 -4.43 16.63
CA ARG A 700 14.32 -3.74 15.34
C ARG A 700 14.49 -4.76 14.22
N PRO A 701 13.81 -4.58 13.10
CA PRO A 701 14.03 -5.36 11.90
C PRO A 701 15.47 -5.25 11.44
N ASP A 702 16.05 -6.38 11.08
CA ASP A 702 17.42 -6.45 10.60
C ASP A 702 17.48 -7.32 9.34
N ARG A 703 17.92 -6.74 8.24
CA ARG A 703 18.12 -7.42 6.94
C ARG A 703 19.23 -8.50 6.97
N ARG A 704 19.85 -8.72 8.11
CA ARG A 704 20.96 -9.66 8.29
C ARG A 704 20.55 -11.00 8.88
N ASP A 705 19.31 -11.40 8.74
CA ASP A 705 18.77 -12.63 9.31
C ASP A 705 19.09 -13.90 8.50
N GLY A 706 19.74 -13.75 7.35
CA GLY A 706 20.13 -14.87 6.49
C GLY A 706 19.05 -15.36 5.52
N THR A 707 17.84 -14.80 5.53
CA THR A 707 16.75 -15.16 4.60
C THR A 707 16.71 -14.26 3.37
N VAL A 708 17.26 -13.06 3.46
CA VAL A 708 17.28 -12.12 2.34
C VAL A 708 18.50 -12.37 1.47
N LEU A 709 18.24 -12.62 0.21
CA LEU A 709 19.24 -12.86 -0.81
C LEU A 709 19.25 -11.73 -1.83
N VAL A 710 20.42 -11.51 -2.44
CA VAL A 710 20.62 -10.61 -3.58
C VAL A 710 21.09 -11.44 -4.76
N TRP A 711 20.43 -11.30 -5.90
CA TRP A 711 20.89 -11.98 -7.10
C TRP A 711 21.75 -11.06 -7.98
N SER A 712 22.75 -11.63 -8.62
CA SER A 712 23.57 -10.95 -9.63
C SER A 712 23.63 -11.78 -10.90
N PRO A 713 23.47 -11.19 -12.10
CA PRO A 713 23.59 -11.93 -13.34
C PRO A 713 25.04 -12.40 -13.52
N VAL A 714 25.19 -13.58 -14.12
CA VAL A 714 26.47 -14.09 -14.60
C VAL A 714 26.44 -13.99 -16.12
N ASP A 715 27.36 -13.20 -16.68
CA ASP A 715 27.52 -12.98 -18.13
C ASP A 715 28.04 -14.22 -18.84
#